data_19d525812d4db946afef8ca239effd5c
#
_entry.id   19d525812d4db946afef8ca239effd5c
#
_cell.length_a   1.000
_cell.length_b   1.000
_cell.length_c   1.000
_cell.angle_alpha   90.00
_cell.angle_beta   90.00
_cell.angle_gamma   90.00
#
_symmetry.space_group_name_H-M   'P 1'
#
loop_
_entity.id
_entity.type
_entity.pdbx_description
1 polymer ?
#
loop_
_entity_poly.entity_id
_entity_poly.type
_entity_poly.pdbx_seq_one_letter_code
_entity_poly.pdbx_strand_id
1 'polypeptide(L)'
;MGMTIAQKIIKAHLVSGDMTPGSEVALRIDQTLTQDATGTMAYLEFETMGIPRVKTELSIAYVDHNTLQCGFENADDHRYLQTVAAKHGVYFSRPGNGICHQVHLERFGKPGKTLIGSDSHTPTGGGIGMLAFGAGGMDVAVAMGGGAYYITMPKMFKVNLTGKLRPYVTAKDVSLELLRILSVKGGVGAIVEWGGEGIATLSVPERATITNMGTELGATTSIFPSDETTRAFLKAQGREADYTPLSSDEDAVYDRIIDIDLSTLEPMIACPHSPDNVVQVSTLSTTKVDQVCIGSCTNSSLSDMLKVAAMLKGKTIAPSVSLSISPGSRQVLSMLADCGALADILASGARVLECACGPCIGMGFSPSSGGVSLRTFNRNFLGRSGTKDGQVYLVSPETAVASALTGYITDPTTTVGELSVTMPESFKIDDSAVLAPVPAEEAASAQVLRGPNIKEFPKSKAFSDTLEAKLVLKVGDNITTDHIMPAGAKILPYRSNIPHLSKFCFEVCDPSFPERAKAAGDGIIVGGSNYGQGSSREHAALVPMYLGIRGVIAKSFARIHIANLINSGILPMTFEDPADYDKLDQDADLCIEGIVSGMAAGKLTVTDRTTGNKFNVLCSLTERQRAILLAGGLLNYTKEGGQ
;
A
#
# COMPACT_ATOMS: atom_id res chain seq x y z
N MET A 1 -9.37 32.66 2.64
CA MET A 1 -8.14 31.87 2.68
C MET A 1 -8.25 30.83 1.58
N GLY A 2 -7.34 30.87 0.63
CA GLY A 2 -7.31 29.98 -0.51
C GLY A 2 -7.04 28.54 -0.10
N MET A 3 -7.45 27.60 -0.94
CA MET A 3 -7.31 26.16 -0.70
C MET A 3 -6.23 25.55 -1.58
N THR A 4 -5.51 24.59 -1.02
CA THR A 4 -4.60 23.72 -1.78
C THR A 4 -5.41 22.75 -2.67
N ILE A 5 -4.75 22.07 -3.61
CA ILE A 5 -5.39 21.06 -4.47
C ILE A 5 -6.05 19.97 -3.61
N ALA A 6 -5.28 19.43 -2.65
CA ALA A 6 -5.78 18.39 -1.76
C ALA A 6 -6.98 18.84 -0.95
N GLN A 7 -6.97 20.07 -0.40
CA GLN A 7 -8.10 20.63 0.34
C GLN A 7 -9.35 20.80 -0.54
N LYS A 8 -9.21 21.20 -1.80
CA LYS A 8 -10.34 21.29 -2.75
C LYS A 8 -10.99 19.92 -2.98
N ILE A 9 -10.18 18.88 -3.19
CA ILE A 9 -10.69 17.52 -3.40
C ILE A 9 -11.32 16.99 -2.11
N ILE A 10 -10.66 17.16 -0.95
CA ILE A 10 -11.21 16.76 0.36
C ILE A 10 -12.57 17.41 0.57
N LYS A 11 -12.67 18.73 0.36
CA LYS A 11 -13.94 19.47 0.54
C LYS A 11 -15.06 18.95 -0.37
N ALA A 12 -14.73 18.60 -1.62
CA ALA A 12 -15.71 18.09 -2.58
C ALA A 12 -16.20 16.67 -2.24
N HIS A 13 -15.43 15.92 -1.44
CA HIS A 13 -15.73 14.55 -1.06
C HIS A 13 -16.02 14.37 0.44
N LEU A 14 -16.09 15.48 1.20
CA LEU A 14 -16.31 15.46 2.64
C LEU A 14 -17.72 14.95 2.96
N VAL A 15 -17.79 13.88 3.74
CA VAL A 15 -19.04 13.32 4.27
C VAL A 15 -19.31 13.88 5.66
N SER A 16 -18.28 13.95 6.51
CA SER A 16 -18.36 14.52 7.86
C SER A 16 -16.97 14.91 8.38
N GLY A 17 -16.93 15.69 9.45
CA GLY A 17 -15.71 16.16 10.11
C GLY A 17 -15.35 17.60 9.74
N ASP A 18 -14.28 18.09 10.36
CA ASP A 18 -13.75 19.45 10.15
C ASP A 18 -12.38 19.35 9.47
N MET A 19 -12.16 20.18 8.46
CA MET A 19 -10.90 20.25 7.71
C MET A 19 -9.74 20.92 8.50
N THR A 20 -9.81 20.95 9.81
CA THR A 20 -8.71 21.42 10.67
C THR A 20 -7.66 20.32 10.81
N PRO A 21 -6.36 20.59 10.58
CA PRO A 21 -5.31 19.58 10.75
C PRO A 21 -5.38 18.88 12.10
N GLY A 22 -5.35 17.54 12.09
CA GLY A 22 -5.46 16.70 13.29
C GLY A 22 -6.88 16.24 13.64
N SER A 23 -7.94 16.84 13.05
CA SER A 23 -9.32 16.36 13.21
C SER A 23 -9.60 15.12 12.36
N GLU A 24 -10.54 14.27 12.78
CA GLU A 24 -11.02 13.16 11.95
C GLU A 24 -11.95 13.69 10.86
N VAL A 25 -11.72 13.26 9.62
CA VAL A 25 -12.57 13.56 8.47
C VAL A 25 -12.96 12.27 7.75
N ALA A 26 -14.20 12.22 7.28
CA ALA A 26 -14.75 11.12 6.51
C ALA A 26 -14.90 11.53 5.05
N LEU A 27 -14.36 10.74 4.14
CA LEU A 27 -14.31 11.03 2.71
C LEU A 27 -15.10 9.99 1.92
N ARG A 28 -15.90 10.47 0.98
CA ARG A 28 -16.47 9.62 -0.07
C ARG A 28 -15.36 9.22 -1.05
N ILE A 29 -15.35 7.94 -1.43
CA ILE A 29 -14.39 7.39 -2.38
C ILE A 29 -15.07 7.16 -3.72
N ASP A 30 -14.47 7.69 -4.79
CA ASP A 30 -14.95 7.49 -6.16
C ASP A 30 -14.45 6.19 -6.77
N GLN A 31 -13.17 5.84 -6.56
CA GLN A 31 -12.54 4.70 -7.19
C GLN A 31 -11.82 3.81 -6.17
N THR A 32 -11.84 2.48 -6.41
CA THR A 32 -11.06 1.53 -5.63
C THR A 32 -10.15 0.69 -6.50
N LEU A 33 -8.99 0.33 -5.94
CA LEU A 33 -7.97 -0.50 -6.56
C LEU A 33 -7.61 -1.64 -5.62
N THR A 34 -7.64 -2.87 -6.13
CA THR A 34 -7.10 -4.04 -5.43
C THR A 34 -6.10 -4.77 -6.32
N GLN A 35 -5.13 -5.46 -5.73
CA GLN A 35 -4.19 -6.32 -6.44
C GLN A 35 -4.15 -7.71 -5.80
N ASP A 36 -3.62 -8.71 -6.50
CA ASP A 36 -3.79 -10.12 -6.14
C ASP A 36 -3.08 -10.56 -4.86
N ALA A 37 -2.12 -9.80 -4.34
CA ALA A 37 -1.50 -10.12 -3.05
C ALA A 37 -2.36 -9.75 -1.82
N THR A 38 -3.32 -8.81 -1.97
CA THR A 38 -4.18 -8.31 -0.88
C THR A 38 -5.67 -8.41 -1.21
N GLY A 39 -6.02 -8.47 -2.48
CA GLY A 39 -7.40 -8.38 -2.97
C GLY A 39 -8.28 -9.55 -2.53
N THR A 40 -7.74 -10.78 -2.45
CA THR A 40 -8.53 -11.93 -2.00
C THR A 40 -9.18 -11.67 -0.65
N MET A 41 -8.43 -11.09 0.30
CA MET A 41 -8.98 -10.72 1.62
C MET A 41 -9.99 -9.59 1.50
N ALA A 42 -9.69 -8.53 0.77
CA ALA A 42 -10.60 -7.38 0.60
C ALA A 42 -11.96 -7.82 0.01
N TYR A 43 -11.97 -8.76 -0.94
CA TYR A 43 -13.24 -9.30 -1.48
C TYR A 43 -13.97 -10.25 -0.52
N LEU A 44 -13.27 -11.04 0.27
CA LEU A 44 -13.89 -11.84 1.33
C LEU A 44 -14.56 -10.96 2.39
N GLU A 45 -13.91 -9.84 2.72
CA GLU A 45 -14.46 -8.80 3.61
C GLU A 45 -15.70 -8.12 2.99
N PHE A 46 -15.62 -7.77 1.69
CA PHE A 46 -16.76 -7.21 0.97
C PHE A 46 -17.95 -8.18 0.92
N GLU A 47 -17.73 -9.45 0.59
CA GLU A 47 -18.79 -10.48 0.59
C GLU A 47 -19.43 -10.63 1.98
N THR A 48 -18.64 -10.47 3.06
CA THR A 48 -19.13 -10.56 4.44
C THR A 48 -20.16 -9.49 4.78
N MET A 49 -20.07 -8.30 4.17
CA MET A 49 -21.08 -7.26 4.31
C MET A 49 -22.42 -7.63 3.64
N GLY A 50 -22.42 -8.59 2.72
CA GLY A 50 -23.62 -9.01 2.00
C GLY A 50 -24.18 -7.98 1.03
N ILE A 51 -23.36 -7.00 0.63
CA ILE A 51 -23.69 -5.98 -0.36
C ILE A 51 -23.59 -6.61 -1.76
N PRO A 52 -24.65 -6.56 -2.59
CA PRO A 52 -24.67 -7.30 -3.85
C PRO A 52 -23.67 -6.77 -4.89
N ARG A 53 -23.46 -5.45 -4.93
CA ARG A 53 -22.55 -4.79 -5.90
C ARG A 53 -21.87 -3.59 -5.24
N VAL A 54 -20.69 -3.25 -5.75
CA VAL A 54 -19.95 -2.05 -5.33
C VAL A 54 -20.76 -0.78 -5.60
N LYS A 55 -20.56 0.23 -4.77
CA LYS A 55 -21.27 1.53 -4.82
C LYS A 55 -20.36 2.68 -5.27
N THR A 56 -19.10 2.42 -5.50
CA THR A 56 -18.14 3.37 -6.07
C THR A 56 -18.42 3.63 -7.55
N GLU A 57 -17.94 4.74 -8.10
CA GLU A 57 -18.02 5.00 -9.55
C GLU A 57 -17.28 3.93 -10.35
N LEU A 58 -16.14 3.46 -9.80
CA LEU A 58 -15.28 2.48 -10.45
C LEU A 58 -14.51 1.68 -9.39
N SER A 59 -14.55 0.36 -9.53
CA SER A 59 -13.69 -0.55 -8.77
C SER A 59 -12.97 -1.49 -9.71
N ILE A 60 -11.67 -1.71 -9.49
CA ILE A 60 -10.85 -2.54 -10.36
C ILE A 60 -10.00 -3.49 -9.52
N ALA A 61 -10.02 -4.78 -9.91
CA ALA A 61 -9.14 -5.82 -9.40
C ALA A 61 -8.03 -6.11 -10.41
N TYR A 62 -6.79 -6.08 -9.98
CA TYR A 62 -5.61 -6.34 -10.80
C TYR A 62 -4.94 -7.65 -10.40
N VAL A 63 -4.26 -8.28 -11.35
CA VAL A 63 -3.31 -9.36 -11.10
C VAL A 63 -1.96 -8.95 -11.62
N ASP A 64 -1.06 -8.57 -10.71
CA ASP A 64 0.26 -8.03 -11.05
C ASP A 64 1.37 -8.37 -10.04
N HIS A 65 1.04 -8.93 -8.86
CA HIS A 65 2.03 -9.26 -7.84
C HIS A 65 2.50 -10.71 -7.90
N ASN A 66 1.60 -11.67 -8.11
CA ASN A 66 1.90 -13.10 -8.14
C ASN A 66 1.68 -13.71 -9.53
N THR A 67 1.98 -12.99 -10.60
CA THR A 67 1.94 -13.52 -11.98
C THR A 67 2.93 -14.66 -12.14
N LEU A 68 4.15 -14.56 -11.58
CA LEU A 68 5.06 -15.68 -11.40
C LEU A 68 4.61 -16.51 -10.18
N GLN A 69 3.82 -17.54 -10.44
CA GLN A 69 3.20 -18.37 -9.42
C GLN A 69 4.22 -19.32 -8.78
N CYS A 70 4.24 -19.38 -7.44
CA CYS A 70 5.05 -20.32 -6.68
C CYS A 70 4.28 -21.61 -6.32
N GLY A 71 2.96 -21.65 -6.53
CA GLY A 71 2.06 -22.77 -6.24
C GLY A 71 0.67 -22.55 -6.85
N PHE A 72 -0.19 -23.55 -6.74
CA PHE A 72 -1.57 -23.49 -7.25
C PHE A 72 -2.44 -22.48 -6.48
N GLU A 73 -2.08 -22.11 -5.27
CA GLU A 73 -2.81 -21.16 -4.44
C GLU A 73 -2.92 -19.80 -5.13
N ASN A 74 -1.87 -19.36 -5.82
CA ASN A 74 -1.91 -18.12 -6.59
C ASN A 74 -2.90 -18.22 -7.77
N ALA A 75 -2.93 -19.37 -8.46
CA ALA A 75 -3.90 -19.61 -9.55
C ALA A 75 -5.34 -19.61 -9.04
N ASP A 76 -5.59 -20.18 -7.88
CA ASP A 76 -6.89 -20.16 -7.21
C ASP A 76 -7.29 -18.75 -6.81
N ASP A 77 -6.38 -17.94 -6.27
CA ASP A 77 -6.61 -16.53 -5.96
C ASP A 77 -7.00 -15.75 -7.24
N HIS A 78 -6.26 -15.91 -8.34
CA HIS A 78 -6.58 -15.23 -9.60
C HIS A 78 -7.96 -15.61 -10.13
N ARG A 79 -8.33 -16.89 -10.04
CA ARG A 79 -9.65 -17.38 -10.46
C ARG A 79 -10.77 -16.84 -9.56
N TYR A 80 -10.54 -16.82 -8.26
CA TYR A 80 -11.48 -16.21 -7.31
C TYR A 80 -11.67 -14.74 -7.62
N LEU A 81 -10.58 -13.96 -7.74
CA LEU A 81 -10.61 -12.52 -8.02
C LEU A 81 -11.39 -12.21 -9.31
N GLN A 82 -11.17 -12.98 -10.38
CA GLN A 82 -11.90 -12.79 -11.63
C GLN A 82 -13.40 -13.01 -11.46
N THR A 83 -13.80 -14.06 -10.75
CA THR A 83 -15.22 -14.43 -10.64
C THR A 83 -15.96 -13.59 -9.61
N VAL A 84 -15.33 -13.19 -8.50
CA VAL A 84 -15.92 -12.30 -7.51
C VAL A 84 -16.05 -10.88 -8.06
N ALA A 85 -15.05 -10.39 -8.80
CA ALA A 85 -15.09 -9.11 -9.48
C ALA A 85 -16.27 -9.05 -10.49
N ALA A 86 -16.38 -10.06 -11.34
CA ALA A 86 -17.47 -10.17 -12.30
C ALA A 86 -18.84 -10.07 -11.64
N LYS A 87 -19.06 -10.78 -10.54
CA LYS A 87 -20.33 -10.80 -9.79
C LYS A 87 -20.66 -9.45 -9.16
N HIS A 88 -19.69 -8.82 -8.55
CA HIS A 88 -19.92 -7.65 -7.68
C HIS A 88 -19.78 -6.30 -8.40
N GLY A 89 -19.65 -6.27 -9.72
CA GLY A 89 -19.62 -5.01 -10.48
C GLY A 89 -18.23 -4.38 -10.57
N VAL A 90 -17.18 -5.18 -10.42
CA VAL A 90 -15.79 -4.76 -10.45
C VAL A 90 -15.15 -5.14 -11.78
N TYR A 91 -14.37 -4.26 -12.38
CA TYR A 91 -13.53 -4.58 -13.53
C TYR A 91 -12.37 -5.47 -13.09
N PHE A 92 -11.93 -6.36 -13.97
CA PHE A 92 -10.83 -7.27 -13.70
C PHE A 92 -9.72 -7.12 -14.74
N SER A 93 -8.55 -6.70 -14.31
CA SER A 93 -7.34 -6.64 -15.13
C SER A 93 -6.58 -7.96 -15.03
N ARG A 94 -6.54 -8.70 -16.16
CA ARG A 94 -5.97 -10.04 -16.23
C ARG A 94 -4.46 -10.06 -15.96
N PRO A 95 -3.89 -11.22 -15.52
CA PRO A 95 -2.44 -11.42 -15.49
C PRO A 95 -1.80 -11.07 -16.84
N GLY A 96 -0.67 -10.35 -16.79
CA GLY A 96 0.05 -9.90 -17.97
C GLY A 96 -0.46 -8.60 -18.60
N ASN A 97 -1.55 -8.01 -18.09
CA ASN A 97 -1.98 -6.68 -18.55
C ASN A 97 -1.06 -5.56 -18.06
N GLY A 98 -0.54 -5.69 -16.85
CA GLY A 98 0.44 -4.76 -16.30
C GLY A 98 0.28 -4.49 -14.82
N ILE A 99 1.20 -3.69 -14.32
CA ILE A 99 1.27 -3.23 -12.94
C ILE A 99 0.06 -2.33 -12.65
N CYS A 100 -0.66 -2.62 -11.57
CA CYS A 100 -1.92 -1.94 -11.22
C CYS A 100 -1.85 -0.42 -11.32
N HIS A 101 -0.80 0.21 -10.78
CA HIS A 101 -0.66 1.66 -10.80
C HIS A 101 -0.40 2.22 -12.20
N GLN A 102 0.38 1.52 -13.03
CA GLN A 102 0.65 1.92 -14.41
C GLN A 102 -0.62 1.81 -15.26
N VAL A 103 -1.31 0.66 -15.21
CA VAL A 103 -2.57 0.46 -15.94
C VAL A 103 -3.65 1.43 -15.45
N HIS A 104 -3.69 1.72 -14.14
CA HIS A 104 -4.65 2.67 -13.58
C HIS A 104 -4.44 4.10 -14.12
N LEU A 105 -3.19 4.57 -14.21
CA LEU A 105 -2.85 5.85 -14.84
C LEU A 105 -3.24 5.88 -16.32
N GLU A 106 -2.92 4.82 -17.05
CA GLU A 106 -3.19 4.71 -18.49
C GLU A 106 -4.69 4.71 -18.80
N ARG A 107 -5.52 3.98 -18.01
CA ARG A 107 -6.89 3.66 -18.40
C ARG A 107 -8.00 4.25 -17.53
N PHE A 108 -7.74 4.57 -16.24
CA PHE A 108 -8.84 4.82 -15.28
C PHE A 108 -8.67 6.07 -14.44
N GLY A 109 -7.44 6.50 -14.16
CA GLY A 109 -7.17 7.66 -13.31
C GLY A 109 -7.78 8.94 -13.87
N LYS A 110 -8.47 9.73 -13.04
CA LYS A 110 -9.11 11.00 -13.40
C LYS A 110 -8.74 12.11 -12.43
N PRO A 111 -8.30 13.28 -12.91
CA PRO A 111 -8.03 14.42 -12.04
C PRO A 111 -9.21 14.77 -11.13
N GLY A 112 -8.93 15.12 -9.89
CA GLY A 112 -9.93 15.55 -8.92
C GLY A 112 -10.75 14.44 -8.27
N LYS A 113 -10.56 13.18 -8.66
CA LYS A 113 -11.21 12.02 -8.05
C LYS A 113 -10.43 11.48 -6.86
N THR A 114 -11.15 10.83 -5.93
CA THR A 114 -10.57 10.08 -4.83
C THR A 114 -10.35 8.63 -5.22
N LEU A 115 -9.21 8.05 -4.82
CA LEU A 115 -8.87 6.65 -5.03
C LEU A 115 -8.36 6.04 -3.72
N ILE A 116 -8.88 4.89 -3.35
CA ILE A 116 -8.33 4.07 -2.28
C ILE A 116 -7.87 2.71 -2.83
N GLY A 117 -6.69 2.26 -2.42
CA GLY A 117 -6.16 0.99 -2.89
C GLY A 117 -5.59 0.12 -1.78
N SER A 118 -5.75 -1.19 -1.91
CA SER A 118 -5.13 -2.16 -1.01
C SER A 118 -3.62 -2.35 -1.28
N ASP A 119 -3.03 -1.39 -1.96
CA ASP A 119 -1.59 -1.29 -2.21
C ASP A 119 -1.03 0.03 -1.68
N SER A 120 0.15 -0.04 -1.04
CA SER A 120 0.78 1.14 -0.42
C SER A 120 1.20 2.21 -1.41
N HIS A 121 1.41 1.88 -2.70
CA HIS A 121 1.81 2.82 -3.75
C HIS A 121 0.63 3.38 -4.56
N THR A 122 -0.60 3.22 -4.08
CA THR A 122 -1.79 3.88 -4.64
C THR A 122 -1.61 5.40 -4.83
N PRO A 123 -0.84 6.14 -4.00
CA PRO A 123 -0.49 7.55 -4.23
C PRO A 123 0.14 7.86 -5.59
N THR A 124 0.59 6.86 -6.37
CA THR A 124 0.97 7.02 -7.79
C THR A 124 -0.10 7.76 -8.60
N GLY A 125 -1.39 7.57 -8.29
CA GLY A 125 -2.50 8.29 -8.91
C GLY A 125 -2.45 9.81 -8.75
N GLY A 126 -1.70 10.31 -7.77
CA GLY A 126 -1.47 11.74 -7.57
C GLY A 126 -0.69 12.40 -8.71
N GLY A 127 0.05 11.63 -9.50
CA GLY A 127 0.76 12.12 -10.69
C GLY A 127 -0.16 12.63 -11.81
N ILE A 128 -1.42 12.20 -11.82
CA ILE A 128 -2.47 12.68 -12.74
C ILE A 128 -3.47 13.62 -12.04
N GLY A 129 -3.24 13.96 -10.77
CA GLY A 129 -4.11 14.86 -10.01
C GLY A 129 -5.26 14.16 -9.27
N MET A 130 -5.14 12.87 -8.94
CA MET A 130 -6.07 12.17 -8.04
C MET A 130 -5.64 12.35 -6.58
N LEU A 131 -6.61 12.37 -5.66
CA LEU A 131 -6.33 12.22 -4.24
C LEU A 131 -6.38 10.73 -3.90
N ALA A 132 -5.20 10.10 -3.90
CA ALA A 132 -5.07 8.65 -3.89
C ALA A 132 -4.38 8.15 -2.61
N PHE A 133 -4.97 7.15 -1.95
CA PHE A 133 -4.52 6.62 -0.67
C PHE A 133 -4.25 5.12 -0.72
N GLY A 134 -3.14 4.68 -0.15
CA GLY A 134 -2.93 3.27 0.19
C GLY A 134 -3.56 2.95 1.55
N ALA A 135 -4.36 1.89 1.63
CA ALA A 135 -5.09 1.51 2.83
C ALA A 135 -5.13 -0.01 3.05
N GLY A 136 -5.67 -0.45 4.18
CA GLY A 136 -5.93 -1.86 4.45
C GLY A 136 -7.06 -2.43 3.59
N GLY A 137 -7.09 -3.77 3.45
CA GLY A 137 -8.14 -4.46 2.68
C GLY A 137 -9.54 -4.13 3.18
N MET A 138 -9.72 -4.06 4.49
CA MET A 138 -11.00 -3.76 5.13
C MET A 138 -11.50 -2.35 4.79
N ASP A 139 -10.64 -1.34 4.79
CA ASP A 139 -11.02 0.04 4.41
C ASP A 139 -11.44 0.10 2.94
N VAL A 140 -10.73 -0.63 2.07
CA VAL A 140 -11.09 -0.74 0.66
C VAL A 140 -12.44 -1.46 0.49
N ALA A 141 -12.68 -2.55 1.22
CA ALA A 141 -13.95 -3.26 1.20
C ALA A 141 -15.12 -2.37 1.65
N VAL A 142 -14.92 -1.60 2.73
CA VAL A 142 -15.90 -0.62 3.24
C VAL A 142 -16.20 0.45 2.19
N ALA A 143 -15.17 1.02 1.55
CA ALA A 143 -15.33 2.01 0.48
C ALA A 143 -16.08 1.42 -0.73
N MET A 144 -15.75 0.19 -1.16
CA MET A 144 -16.53 -0.53 -2.19
C MET A 144 -18.01 -0.64 -1.82
N GLY A 145 -18.31 -0.87 -0.53
CA GLY A 145 -19.67 -0.93 0.00
C GLY A 145 -20.39 0.42 0.10
N GLY A 146 -19.70 1.53 -0.20
CA GLY A 146 -20.21 2.90 -0.11
C GLY A 146 -20.05 3.54 1.26
N GLY A 147 -19.30 2.92 2.18
CA GLY A 147 -18.88 3.53 3.43
C GLY A 147 -17.81 4.59 3.21
N ALA A 148 -17.75 5.58 4.11
CA ALA A 148 -16.75 6.63 4.05
C ALA A 148 -15.36 6.11 4.49
N TYR A 149 -14.32 6.68 3.91
CA TYR A 149 -12.94 6.47 4.34
C TYR A 149 -12.53 7.54 5.36
N TYR A 150 -12.07 7.13 6.52
CA TYR A 150 -11.74 8.01 7.63
C TYR A 150 -10.24 8.24 7.70
N ILE A 151 -9.84 9.51 7.71
CA ILE A 151 -8.44 9.92 7.91
C ILE A 151 -8.37 11.03 8.96
N THR A 152 -7.22 11.14 9.62
CA THR A 152 -6.87 12.35 10.34
C THR A 152 -6.50 13.43 9.33
N MET A 153 -7.15 14.58 9.35
CA MET A 153 -6.89 15.70 8.43
C MET A 153 -5.40 16.04 8.45
N PRO A 154 -4.70 15.85 7.31
CA PRO A 154 -3.25 16.03 7.27
C PRO A 154 -2.85 17.50 7.20
N LYS A 155 -1.59 17.77 7.53
CA LYS A 155 -0.92 19.03 7.18
C LYS A 155 -0.67 19.10 5.68
N MET A 156 -0.55 20.32 5.15
CA MET A 156 -0.25 20.56 3.74
C MET A 156 1.20 21.01 3.57
N PHE A 157 2.00 20.18 2.90
CA PHE A 157 3.38 20.52 2.53
C PHE A 157 3.41 20.86 1.04
N LYS A 158 4.16 21.88 0.66
CA LYS A 158 4.44 22.22 -0.72
C LYS A 158 5.88 21.94 -1.07
N VAL A 159 6.13 21.20 -2.16
CA VAL A 159 7.45 21.15 -2.79
C VAL A 159 7.40 22.03 -4.03
N ASN A 160 8.17 23.09 -4.01
CA ASN A 160 8.25 24.08 -5.06
C ASN A 160 9.43 23.75 -5.98
N LEU A 161 9.15 23.34 -7.21
CA LEU A 161 10.16 22.99 -8.21
C LEU A 161 10.45 24.19 -9.10
N THR A 162 11.72 24.52 -9.26
CA THR A 162 12.20 25.55 -10.19
C THR A 162 13.17 24.98 -11.21
N GLY A 163 13.39 25.67 -12.31
CA GLY A 163 14.31 25.23 -13.34
C GLY A 163 13.83 24.00 -14.13
N LYS A 164 14.79 23.28 -14.69
CA LYS A 164 14.56 22.08 -15.52
C LYS A 164 15.63 21.04 -15.25
N LEU A 165 15.24 19.76 -15.26
CA LEU A 165 16.18 18.64 -15.12
C LEU A 165 17.25 18.66 -16.20
N ARG A 166 18.50 18.45 -15.79
CA ARG A 166 19.65 18.28 -16.70
C ARG A 166 19.58 16.91 -17.39
N PRO A 167 20.27 16.74 -18.53
CA PRO A 167 20.38 15.42 -19.14
C PRO A 167 20.84 14.37 -18.14
N TYR A 168 20.21 13.18 -18.17
CA TYR A 168 20.46 12.04 -17.29
C TYR A 168 20.09 12.21 -15.80
N VAL A 169 19.56 13.37 -15.40
CA VAL A 169 18.91 13.56 -14.09
C VAL A 169 17.41 13.41 -14.27
N THR A 170 16.73 12.73 -13.37
CA THR A 170 15.37 12.26 -13.58
C THR A 170 14.43 12.59 -12.42
N ALA A 171 13.16 12.34 -12.61
CA ALA A 171 12.15 12.42 -11.56
C ALA A 171 12.47 11.51 -10.35
N LYS A 172 13.19 10.39 -10.56
CA LYS A 172 13.67 9.53 -9.47
C LYS A 172 14.67 10.28 -8.58
N ASP A 173 15.56 11.06 -9.16
CA ASP A 173 16.55 11.85 -8.41
C ASP A 173 15.87 12.96 -7.60
N VAL A 174 14.78 13.57 -8.12
CA VAL A 174 13.93 14.50 -7.34
C VAL A 174 13.35 13.83 -6.11
N SER A 175 12.84 12.60 -6.25
CA SER A 175 12.27 11.83 -5.15
C SER A 175 13.33 11.47 -4.10
N LEU A 176 14.51 11.05 -4.55
CA LEU A 176 15.63 10.71 -3.67
C LEU A 176 16.16 11.94 -2.94
N GLU A 177 16.24 13.10 -3.61
CA GLU A 177 16.61 14.36 -2.95
C GLU A 177 15.60 14.75 -1.87
N LEU A 178 14.30 14.62 -2.14
CA LEU A 178 13.28 14.89 -1.12
C LEU A 178 13.39 13.92 0.07
N LEU A 179 13.68 12.63 -0.17
CA LEU A 179 13.96 11.66 0.89
C LEU A 179 15.21 12.02 1.71
N ARG A 180 16.25 12.54 1.06
CA ARG A 180 17.45 13.04 1.75
C ARG A 180 17.13 14.22 2.66
N ILE A 181 16.23 15.12 2.24
CA ILE A 181 15.83 16.31 3.00
C ILE A 181 14.90 15.96 4.17
N LEU A 182 13.90 15.08 3.95
CA LEU A 182 12.81 14.81 4.89
C LEU A 182 12.97 13.52 5.69
N SER A 183 13.75 12.57 5.22
CA SER A 183 13.80 11.17 5.66
C SER A 183 12.49 10.40 5.47
N VAL A 184 12.49 9.10 5.80
CA VAL A 184 11.31 8.21 5.72
C VAL A 184 10.19 8.55 6.71
N LYS A 185 10.37 9.53 7.59
CA LYS A 185 9.38 9.96 8.60
C LYS A 185 8.92 11.41 8.41
N GLY A 186 9.59 12.19 7.57
CA GLY A 186 9.34 13.62 7.45
C GLY A 186 8.00 14.01 6.84
N GLY A 187 7.34 13.09 6.13
CA GLY A 187 6.01 13.29 5.56
C GLY A 187 4.84 12.75 6.41
N VAL A 188 5.12 12.15 7.57
CA VAL A 188 4.08 11.54 8.41
C VAL A 188 3.02 12.58 8.83
N GLY A 189 1.75 12.27 8.56
CA GLY A 189 0.63 13.16 8.85
C GLY A 189 0.54 14.37 7.93
N ALA A 190 1.18 14.34 6.75
CA ALA A 190 1.11 15.39 5.76
C ALA A 190 0.69 14.86 4.38
N ILE A 191 0.12 15.72 3.57
CA ILE A 191 -0.03 15.56 2.11
C ILE A 191 1.05 16.43 1.46
N VAL A 192 1.79 15.86 0.50
CA VAL A 192 2.81 16.58 -0.27
C VAL A 192 2.19 17.05 -1.59
N GLU A 193 2.07 18.34 -1.77
CA GLU A 193 1.59 18.98 -3.00
C GLU A 193 2.76 19.57 -3.78
N TRP A 194 2.83 19.25 -5.07
CA TRP A 194 3.91 19.69 -5.96
C TRP A 194 3.49 20.93 -6.74
N GLY A 195 4.38 21.89 -6.85
CA GLY A 195 4.13 23.16 -7.53
C GLY A 195 5.40 23.81 -8.03
N GLY A 196 5.31 25.07 -8.44
CA GLY A 196 6.42 25.82 -9.04
C GLY A 196 6.47 25.69 -10.57
N GLU A 197 7.29 26.50 -11.21
CA GLU A 197 7.40 26.54 -12.69
C GLU A 197 8.01 25.26 -13.27
N GLY A 198 8.87 24.58 -12.50
CA GLY A 198 9.54 23.36 -12.91
C GLY A 198 8.60 22.19 -13.20
N ILE A 199 7.38 22.16 -12.60
CA ILE A 199 6.44 21.05 -12.83
C ILE A 199 6.00 20.94 -14.29
N ALA A 200 5.96 22.05 -15.03
CA ALA A 200 5.59 22.06 -16.44
C ALA A 200 6.59 21.30 -17.33
N THR A 201 7.81 21.06 -16.83
CA THR A 201 8.85 20.31 -17.55
C THR A 201 8.77 18.80 -17.30
N LEU A 202 7.92 18.34 -16.37
CA LEU A 202 7.74 16.95 -15.99
C LEU A 202 6.50 16.35 -16.65
N SER A 203 6.68 15.26 -17.37
CA SER A 203 5.57 14.46 -17.92
C SER A 203 4.76 13.77 -16.82
N VAL A 204 3.52 13.32 -17.13
CA VAL A 204 2.68 12.58 -16.17
C VAL A 204 3.37 11.32 -15.61
N PRO A 205 4.05 10.47 -16.39
CA PRO A 205 4.82 9.35 -15.82
C PRO A 205 5.91 9.79 -14.84
N GLU A 206 6.61 10.89 -15.10
CA GLU A 206 7.63 11.43 -14.18
C GLU A 206 6.99 11.96 -12.88
N ARG A 207 5.84 12.64 -12.97
CA ARG A 207 5.03 13.04 -11.80
C ARG A 207 4.56 11.82 -11.02
N ALA A 208 4.16 10.75 -11.70
CA ALA A 208 3.74 9.49 -11.08
C ALA A 208 4.89 8.79 -10.35
N THR A 209 6.11 8.81 -10.89
CA THR A 209 7.32 8.35 -10.18
C THR A 209 7.51 9.10 -8.86
N ILE A 210 7.34 10.42 -8.88
CA ILE A 210 7.51 11.28 -7.70
C ILE A 210 6.43 10.98 -6.66
N THR A 211 5.15 10.89 -7.04
CA THR A 211 4.05 10.61 -6.10
C THR A 211 4.10 9.17 -5.58
N ASN A 212 4.55 8.21 -6.37
CA ASN A 212 4.84 6.84 -5.95
C ASN A 212 5.86 6.83 -4.80
N MET A 213 6.99 7.51 -4.99
CA MET A 213 8.04 7.61 -3.97
C MET A 213 7.63 8.45 -2.75
N GLY A 214 6.59 9.27 -2.86
CA GLY A 214 6.00 9.99 -1.74
C GLY A 214 5.54 9.08 -0.60
N THR A 215 5.17 7.84 -0.91
CA THR A 215 4.85 6.81 0.09
C THR A 215 6.03 6.53 1.02
N GLU A 216 7.25 6.56 0.52
CA GLU A 216 8.45 6.26 1.30
C GLU A 216 8.85 7.39 2.26
N LEU A 217 8.28 8.60 2.11
CA LEU A 217 8.38 9.69 3.08
C LEU A 217 7.48 9.49 4.31
N GLY A 218 6.62 8.45 4.30
CA GLY A 218 5.55 8.27 5.27
C GLY A 218 4.38 9.25 5.09
N ALA A 219 4.30 9.95 3.96
CA ALA A 219 3.23 10.87 3.64
C ALA A 219 1.87 10.16 3.54
N THR A 220 0.80 10.87 3.91
CA THR A 220 -0.58 10.38 3.74
C THR A 220 -0.89 10.17 2.26
N THR A 221 -0.49 11.11 1.42
CA THR A 221 -0.47 11.00 -0.04
C THR A 221 0.39 12.12 -0.64
N SER A 222 0.49 12.13 -1.98
CA SER A 222 1.28 13.09 -2.74
C SER A 222 0.51 13.42 -4.02
N ILE A 223 0.47 14.69 -4.46
CA ILE A 223 -0.38 15.12 -5.56
C ILE A 223 0.24 16.25 -6.40
N PHE A 224 0.09 16.15 -7.72
CA PHE A 224 0.38 17.21 -8.68
C PHE A 224 -0.90 17.92 -9.15
N PRO A 225 -0.80 19.14 -9.64
CA PRO A 225 -1.92 19.80 -10.35
C PRO A 225 -2.25 19.04 -11.64
N SER A 226 -3.48 19.23 -12.12
CA SER A 226 -3.90 18.82 -13.46
C SER A 226 -3.84 20.02 -14.39
N ASP A 227 -2.87 20.01 -15.28
CA ASP A 227 -2.53 21.07 -16.22
C ASP A 227 -2.52 20.58 -17.68
N GLU A 228 -2.00 21.38 -18.61
CA GLU A 228 -1.91 21.00 -20.02
C GLU A 228 -1.03 19.75 -20.26
N THR A 229 -0.06 19.46 -19.39
CA THR A 229 0.72 18.19 -19.45
C THR A 229 -0.18 16.99 -19.15
N THR A 230 -1.06 17.13 -18.15
CA THR A 230 -2.07 16.11 -17.84
C THR A 230 -3.06 15.94 -18.98
N ARG A 231 -3.52 17.03 -19.59
CA ARG A 231 -4.42 16.99 -20.76
C ARG A 231 -3.77 16.28 -21.94
N ALA A 232 -2.52 16.61 -22.26
CA ALA A 232 -1.77 15.99 -23.35
C ALA A 232 -1.61 14.48 -23.13
N PHE A 233 -1.31 14.04 -21.91
CA PHE A 233 -1.22 12.63 -21.57
C PHE A 233 -2.56 11.91 -21.75
N LEU A 234 -3.64 12.48 -21.20
CA LEU A 234 -4.99 11.90 -21.35
C LEU A 234 -5.42 11.84 -22.81
N LYS A 235 -5.10 12.86 -23.61
CA LYS A 235 -5.36 12.87 -25.05
C LYS A 235 -4.61 11.75 -25.76
N ALA A 236 -3.33 11.58 -25.48
CA ALA A 236 -2.52 10.50 -26.06
C ALA A 236 -3.07 9.10 -25.69
N GLN A 237 -3.67 8.96 -24.48
CA GLN A 237 -4.36 7.76 -24.03
C GLN A 237 -5.81 7.62 -24.54
N GLY A 238 -6.27 8.50 -25.45
CA GLY A 238 -7.64 8.52 -25.96
C GLY A 238 -8.70 8.91 -24.92
N ARG A 239 -8.30 9.64 -23.88
CA ARG A 239 -9.11 9.96 -22.69
C ARG A 239 -9.17 11.46 -22.40
N GLU A 240 -9.03 12.30 -23.42
CA GLU A 240 -9.08 13.77 -23.24
C GLU A 240 -10.36 14.25 -22.53
N ALA A 241 -11.47 13.52 -22.70
CA ALA A 241 -12.75 13.82 -22.03
C ALA A 241 -12.70 13.66 -20.50
N ASP A 242 -11.73 12.94 -19.95
CA ASP A 242 -11.51 12.78 -18.50
C ASP A 242 -10.71 13.94 -17.89
N TYR A 243 -10.19 14.86 -18.72
CA TYR A 243 -9.41 16.00 -18.25
C TYR A 243 -10.28 17.00 -17.49
N THR A 244 -9.79 17.38 -16.34
CA THR A 244 -10.33 18.50 -15.54
C THR A 244 -9.15 19.31 -15.01
N PRO A 245 -9.08 20.63 -15.28
CA PRO A 245 -8.02 21.48 -14.74
C PRO A 245 -8.14 21.56 -13.22
N LEU A 246 -7.01 21.46 -12.52
CA LEU A 246 -6.96 21.49 -11.06
C LEU A 246 -5.65 22.11 -10.58
N SER A 247 -5.76 23.20 -9.82
CA SER A 247 -4.64 23.93 -9.23
C SER A 247 -4.99 24.41 -7.83
N SER A 248 -4.00 24.73 -7.02
CA SER A 248 -4.17 25.46 -5.76
C SER A 248 -4.59 26.91 -6.04
N ASP A 249 -5.25 27.54 -5.06
CA ASP A 249 -5.50 28.97 -5.12
C ASP A 249 -4.18 29.74 -4.94
N GLU A 250 -4.11 30.96 -5.47
CA GLU A 250 -2.90 31.80 -5.38
C GLU A 250 -2.52 32.12 -3.93
N ASP A 251 -3.52 32.28 -3.06
CA ASP A 251 -3.38 32.56 -1.64
C ASP A 251 -3.49 31.30 -0.75
N ALA A 252 -3.28 30.10 -1.33
CA ALA A 252 -3.26 28.84 -0.58
C ALA A 252 -2.13 28.83 0.45
N VAL A 253 -2.44 28.37 1.66
CA VAL A 253 -1.50 28.33 2.78
C VAL A 253 -1.01 26.91 3.00
N TYR A 254 0.30 26.75 3.20
CA TYR A 254 0.98 25.49 3.48
C TYR A 254 1.67 25.53 4.82
N ASP A 255 1.65 24.39 5.53
CA ASP A 255 2.35 24.22 6.82
C ASP A 255 3.88 24.20 6.66
N ARG A 256 4.35 23.78 5.48
CA ARG A 256 5.77 23.74 5.11
C ARG A 256 5.95 23.92 3.61
N ILE A 257 6.97 24.67 3.22
CA ILE A 257 7.41 24.83 1.83
C ILE A 257 8.86 24.33 1.72
N ILE A 258 9.14 23.56 0.68
CA ILE A 258 10.46 23.00 0.38
C ILE A 258 10.79 23.38 -1.07
N ASP A 259 11.89 24.08 -1.28
CA ASP A 259 12.33 24.48 -2.61
C ASP A 259 13.37 23.49 -3.14
N ILE A 260 13.21 23.04 -4.38
CA ILE A 260 14.16 22.19 -5.10
C ILE A 260 14.40 22.81 -6.49
N ASP A 261 15.64 23.18 -6.78
CA ASP A 261 16.06 23.63 -8.09
C ASP A 261 16.50 22.42 -8.94
N LEU A 262 15.68 22.06 -9.93
CA LEU A 262 15.92 20.93 -10.83
C LEU A 262 17.22 21.07 -11.62
N SER A 263 17.67 22.29 -11.87
CA SER A 263 18.88 22.56 -12.65
C SER A 263 20.19 22.25 -11.90
N THR A 264 20.13 22.15 -10.59
CA THR A 264 21.28 21.88 -9.72
C THR A 264 21.35 20.44 -9.22
N LEU A 265 20.29 19.64 -9.46
CA LEU A 265 20.28 18.24 -9.04
C LEU A 265 21.34 17.42 -9.76
N GLU A 266 21.95 16.51 -9.00
CA GLU A 266 22.88 15.48 -9.49
C GLU A 266 22.17 14.11 -9.47
N PRO A 267 22.67 13.10 -10.23
CA PRO A 267 22.19 11.74 -10.08
C PRO A 267 22.39 11.22 -8.65
N MET A 268 21.30 10.71 -8.07
CA MET A 268 21.23 10.27 -6.68
C MET A 268 21.06 8.76 -6.58
N ILE A 269 21.49 8.19 -5.46
CA ILE A 269 21.37 6.77 -5.15
C ILE A 269 21.03 6.58 -3.67
N ALA A 270 20.02 5.75 -3.38
CA ALA A 270 19.75 5.33 -2.01
C ALA A 270 20.53 4.05 -1.70
N CYS A 271 21.39 4.13 -0.70
CA CYS A 271 22.21 3.01 -0.22
C CYS A 271 21.37 2.02 0.61
N PRO A 272 21.79 0.76 0.77
CA PRO A 272 21.18 -0.19 1.69
C PRO A 272 21.19 0.35 3.14
N HIS A 273 20.16 0.15 3.97
CA HIS A 273 18.92 -0.59 3.77
C HIS A 273 17.74 0.34 4.07
N SER A 274 17.80 1.58 3.55
CA SER A 274 16.74 2.57 3.73
C SER A 274 16.64 3.49 2.50
N PRO A 275 15.43 3.85 2.04
CA PRO A 275 15.25 4.74 0.88
C PRO A 275 15.78 6.16 1.10
N ASP A 276 15.97 6.59 2.36
CA ASP A 276 16.50 7.91 2.72
C ASP A 276 18.02 7.94 2.97
N ASN A 277 18.68 6.78 2.84
CA ASN A 277 20.15 6.73 2.91
C ASN A 277 20.75 7.16 1.56
N VAL A 278 20.53 8.41 1.19
CA VAL A 278 20.79 8.94 -0.15
C VAL A 278 22.10 9.69 -0.23
N VAL A 279 22.88 9.36 -1.26
CA VAL A 279 24.14 10.04 -1.64
C VAL A 279 24.16 10.31 -3.15
N GLN A 280 25.14 11.09 -3.62
CA GLN A 280 25.39 11.26 -5.06
C GLN A 280 25.99 9.99 -5.65
N VAL A 281 25.56 9.58 -6.84
CA VAL A 281 26.07 8.38 -7.56
C VAL A 281 27.58 8.41 -7.74
N SER A 282 28.14 9.57 -8.03
CA SER A 282 29.60 9.78 -8.24
C SER A 282 30.46 9.34 -7.06
N THR A 283 29.91 9.32 -5.84
CA THR A 283 30.64 8.92 -4.62
C THR A 283 30.89 7.42 -4.50
N LEU A 284 30.21 6.61 -5.31
CA LEU A 284 30.22 5.14 -5.23
C LEU A 284 30.84 4.45 -6.46
N SER A 285 31.58 5.16 -7.29
CA SER A 285 32.11 4.72 -8.58
C SER A 285 33.02 3.47 -8.54
N THR A 286 33.51 3.07 -7.37
CA THR A 286 34.33 1.86 -7.18
C THR A 286 33.52 0.61 -6.79
N THR A 287 32.22 0.75 -6.56
CA THR A 287 31.34 -0.35 -6.14
C THR A 287 30.97 -1.21 -7.34
N LYS A 288 31.33 -2.49 -7.30
CA LYS A 288 30.93 -3.48 -8.33
C LYS A 288 29.46 -3.78 -8.25
N VAL A 289 28.85 -4.07 -9.40
CA VAL A 289 27.44 -4.40 -9.54
C VAL A 289 27.29 -5.83 -10.05
N ASP A 290 26.47 -6.63 -9.38
CA ASP A 290 26.16 -8.00 -9.77
C ASP A 290 24.82 -8.10 -10.50
N GLN A 291 23.87 -7.25 -10.15
CA GLN A 291 22.50 -7.32 -10.65
C GLN A 291 21.92 -5.92 -10.87
N VAL A 292 21.14 -5.78 -11.94
CA VAL A 292 20.36 -4.56 -12.23
C VAL A 292 18.93 -4.94 -12.57
N CYS A 293 17.95 -4.28 -11.92
CA CYS A 293 16.51 -4.46 -12.17
C CYS A 293 15.88 -3.12 -12.55
N ILE A 294 15.34 -3.03 -13.75
CA ILE A 294 14.64 -1.84 -14.25
C ILE A 294 13.15 -2.14 -14.41
N GLY A 295 12.29 -1.28 -13.87
CA GLY A 295 10.84 -1.47 -13.93
C GLY A 295 10.13 -1.12 -12.63
N SER A 296 9.17 -1.93 -12.24
CA SER A 296 8.22 -1.76 -11.13
C SER A 296 7.22 -0.61 -11.34
N CYS A 297 6.34 -0.38 -10.38
CA CYS A 297 5.40 0.74 -10.45
C CYS A 297 6.06 2.13 -10.47
N THR A 298 7.35 2.21 -10.16
CA THR A 298 8.09 3.47 -10.07
C THR A 298 8.63 3.94 -11.42
N ASN A 299 9.32 3.06 -12.17
CA ASN A 299 10.01 3.43 -13.42
C ASN A 299 9.82 2.34 -14.49
N SER A 300 8.63 2.27 -15.05
CA SER A 300 8.28 1.29 -16.07
C SER A 300 7.39 1.84 -17.18
N SER A 301 7.25 3.16 -17.25
CA SER A 301 6.48 3.84 -18.29
C SER A 301 7.11 3.67 -19.68
N LEU A 302 6.36 3.97 -20.72
CA LEU A 302 6.89 3.97 -22.09
C LEU A 302 8.11 4.91 -22.22
N SER A 303 8.05 6.08 -21.60
CA SER A 303 9.17 7.03 -21.60
C SER A 303 10.43 6.44 -20.96
N ASP A 304 10.29 5.81 -19.77
CA ASP A 304 11.43 5.14 -19.11
C ASP A 304 12.02 4.05 -20.01
N MET A 305 11.17 3.20 -20.56
CA MET A 305 11.60 2.04 -21.36
C MET A 305 12.24 2.44 -22.69
N LEU A 306 11.76 3.51 -23.33
CA LEU A 306 12.38 4.04 -24.55
C LEU A 306 13.77 4.65 -24.27
N LYS A 307 13.93 5.36 -23.14
CA LYS A 307 15.23 5.88 -22.71
C LYS A 307 16.21 4.71 -22.43
N VAL A 308 15.75 3.69 -21.72
CA VAL A 308 16.52 2.47 -21.44
C VAL A 308 16.96 1.79 -22.74
N ALA A 309 16.05 1.60 -23.70
CA ALA A 309 16.37 1.00 -24.99
C ALA A 309 17.38 1.84 -25.79
N ALA A 310 17.20 3.16 -25.82
CA ALA A 310 18.11 4.07 -26.52
C ALA A 310 19.54 4.03 -25.94
N MET A 311 19.67 3.94 -24.62
CA MET A 311 20.99 3.82 -23.95
C MET A 311 21.65 2.46 -24.19
N LEU A 312 20.87 1.38 -24.31
CA LEU A 312 21.35 0.01 -24.56
C LEU A 312 21.65 -0.27 -26.04
N LYS A 313 21.09 0.50 -26.96
CA LYS A 313 21.19 0.28 -28.40
C LYS A 313 22.63 0.13 -28.89
N GLY A 314 22.90 -1.01 -29.52
CA GLY A 314 24.23 -1.33 -30.05
C GLY A 314 25.30 -1.59 -28.99
N LYS A 315 24.93 -1.76 -27.73
CA LYS A 315 25.84 -2.04 -26.62
C LYS A 315 25.48 -3.39 -25.96
N THR A 316 26.44 -3.94 -25.25
CA THR A 316 26.27 -5.18 -24.47
C THR A 316 26.55 -4.89 -22.98
N ILE A 317 25.75 -5.44 -22.10
CA ILE A 317 25.95 -5.32 -20.65
C ILE A 317 27.27 -5.98 -20.22
N ALA A 318 27.85 -5.50 -19.12
CA ALA A 318 29.07 -6.07 -18.58
C ALA A 318 28.87 -7.57 -18.24
N PRO A 319 29.86 -8.45 -18.55
CA PRO A 319 29.71 -9.90 -18.34
C PRO A 319 29.45 -10.30 -16.89
N SER A 320 29.80 -9.44 -15.93
CA SER A 320 29.56 -9.66 -14.50
C SER A 320 28.15 -9.31 -14.05
N VAL A 321 27.34 -8.64 -14.89
CA VAL A 321 26.04 -8.09 -14.52
C VAL A 321 24.90 -8.92 -15.08
N SER A 322 23.91 -9.23 -14.26
CA SER A 322 22.63 -9.75 -14.71
C SER A 322 21.61 -8.60 -14.74
N LEU A 323 21.11 -8.26 -15.93
CA LEU A 323 20.11 -7.19 -16.12
C LEU A 323 18.73 -7.77 -16.38
N SER A 324 17.71 -7.30 -15.65
CA SER A 324 16.30 -7.54 -15.99
C SER A 324 15.53 -6.24 -16.21
N ILE A 325 14.56 -6.30 -17.12
CA ILE A 325 13.69 -5.18 -17.49
C ILE A 325 12.24 -5.68 -17.45
N SER A 326 11.38 -4.99 -16.69
CA SER A 326 9.94 -5.26 -16.60
C SER A 326 9.18 -4.02 -17.10
N PRO A 327 8.61 -4.03 -18.32
CA PRO A 327 7.73 -2.96 -18.79
C PRO A 327 6.47 -2.84 -17.90
N GLY A 328 5.94 -1.64 -17.75
CA GLY A 328 4.86 -1.36 -16.80
C GLY A 328 3.51 -1.94 -17.19
N SER A 329 3.26 -2.08 -18.49
CA SER A 329 1.99 -2.59 -19.00
C SER A 329 2.18 -3.30 -20.35
N ARG A 330 1.15 -4.07 -20.72
CA ARG A 330 1.04 -4.68 -22.04
C ARG A 330 1.06 -3.62 -23.15
N GLN A 331 0.47 -2.44 -22.92
CA GLN A 331 0.53 -1.31 -23.83
C GLN A 331 1.99 -0.90 -24.05
N VAL A 332 2.76 -0.68 -22.99
CA VAL A 332 4.18 -0.33 -23.06
C VAL A 332 4.98 -1.40 -23.81
N LEU A 333 4.83 -2.67 -23.43
CA LEU A 333 5.54 -3.79 -24.06
C LEU A 333 5.23 -3.90 -25.56
N SER A 334 3.95 -3.77 -25.95
CA SER A 334 3.51 -3.80 -27.35
C SER A 334 4.11 -2.65 -28.16
N MET A 335 4.13 -1.44 -27.60
CA MET A 335 4.70 -0.27 -28.28
C MET A 335 6.22 -0.36 -28.41
N LEU A 336 6.92 -0.94 -27.43
CA LEU A 336 8.36 -1.25 -27.54
C LEU A 336 8.64 -2.27 -28.65
N ALA A 337 7.76 -3.26 -28.82
CA ALA A 337 7.89 -4.24 -29.91
C ALA A 337 7.65 -3.58 -31.27
N ASP A 338 6.62 -2.74 -31.40
CA ASP A 338 6.26 -2.07 -32.64
C ASP A 338 7.36 -1.12 -33.14
N CYS A 339 8.07 -0.38 -32.25
CA CYS A 339 9.14 0.55 -32.62
C CYS A 339 10.54 -0.08 -32.67
N GLY A 340 10.68 -1.38 -32.37
CA GLY A 340 11.97 -2.08 -32.37
C GLY A 340 12.80 -1.90 -31.09
N ALA A 341 12.39 -1.08 -30.15
CA ALA A 341 13.09 -0.86 -28.88
C ALA A 341 13.25 -2.15 -28.06
N LEU A 342 12.27 -3.06 -28.12
CA LEU A 342 12.36 -4.37 -27.48
C LEU A 342 13.50 -5.21 -28.03
N ALA A 343 13.75 -5.15 -29.35
CA ALA A 343 14.87 -5.84 -29.98
C ALA A 343 16.23 -5.28 -29.51
N ASP A 344 16.35 -3.95 -29.39
CA ASP A 344 17.55 -3.30 -28.87
C ASP A 344 17.83 -3.72 -27.40
N ILE A 345 16.80 -3.81 -26.57
CA ILE A 345 16.88 -4.30 -25.19
C ILE A 345 17.40 -5.75 -25.16
N LEU A 346 16.80 -6.65 -25.94
CA LEU A 346 17.19 -8.06 -26.00
C LEU A 346 18.62 -8.25 -26.52
N ALA A 347 19.00 -7.50 -27.54
CA ALA A 347 20.34 -7.54 -28.14
C ALA A 347 21.44 -7.14 -27.15
N SER A 348 21.14 -6.31 -26.15
CA SER A 348 22.09 -5.90 -25.10
C SER A 348 22.46 -7.02 -24.12
N GLY A 349 21.73 -8.15 -24.12
CA GLY A 349 21.85 -9.25 -23.15
C GLY A 349 20.90 -9.12 -21.94
N ALA A 350 19.99 -8.15 -21.94
CA ALA A 350 18.98 -8.00 -20.90
C ALA A 350 17.92 -9.10 -20.97
N ARG A 351 17.42 -9.53 -19.80
CA ARG A 351 16.22 -10.37 -19.68
C ARG A 351 15.00 -9.48 -19.62
N VAL A 352 13.98 -9.79 -20.40
CA VAL A 352 12.66 -9.15 -20.29
C VAL A 352 11.77 -10.03 -19.42
N LEU A 353 11.25 -9.46 -18.35
CA LEU A 353 10.31 -10.11 -17.45
C LEU A 353 8.88 -9.69 -17.76
N GLU A 354 7.90 -10.33 -17.14
CA GLU A 354 6.49 -9.96 -17.26
C GLU A 354 6.23 -8.53 -16.80
N CYS A 355 5.13 -7.96 -17.29
CA CYS A 355 4.60 -6.67 -16.84
C CYS A 355 3.98 -6.83 -15.45
N ALA A 356 4.82 -6.94 -14.42
CA ALA A 356 4.42 -7.35 -13.08
C ALA A 356 5.27 -6.70 -11.98
N CYS A 357 4.75 -6.69 -10.75
CA CYS A 357 5.41 -6.14 -9.56
C CYS A 357 6.27 -7.18 -8.80
N GLY A 358 6.18 -8.47 -9.11
CA GLY A 358 6.86 -9.56 -8.43
C GLY A 358 8.36 -9.38 -8.17
N PRO A 359 9.17 -8.91 -9.11
CA PRO A 359 10.61 -8.69 -8.90
C PRO A 359 10.95 -7.73 -7.75
N CYS A 360 10.03 -6.82 -7.37
CA CYS A 360 10.22 -5.90 -6.24
C CYS A 360 10.45 -6.63 -4.91
N ILE A 361 9.83 -7.79 -4.74
CA ILE A 361 10.00 -8.66 -3.57
C ILE A 361 10.91 -9.87 -3.85
N GLY A 362 11.63 -9.85 -4.97
CA GLY A 362 12.57 -10.91 -5.37
C GLY A 362 11.95 -12.07 -6.13
N MET A 363 10.66 -12.04 -6.47
CA MET A 363 10.02 -13.08 -7.29
C MET A 363 10.57 -13.04 -8.73
N GLY A 364 11.14 -14.17 -9.17
CA GLY A 364 11.71 -14.30 -10.51
C GLY A 364 13.08 -13.67 -10.70
N PHE A 365 13.51 -12.76 -9.82
CA PHE A 365 14.81 -12.09 -9.92
C PHE A 365 15.30 -11.54 -8.56
N SER A 366 15.83 -12.41 -7.73
CA SER A 366 16.45 -12.06 -6.44
C SER A 366 17.94 -11.80 -6.60
N PRO A 367 18.56 -10.94 -5.78
CA PRO A 367 20.01 -10.85 -5.70
C PRO A 367 20.61 -12.14 -5.11
N SER A 368 21.86 -12.43 -5.45
CA SER A 368 22.64 -13.48 -4.77
C SER A 368 22.95 -13.07 -3.32
N SER A 369 23.37 -14.04 -2.49
CA SER A 369 23.85 -13.75 -1.13
C SER A 369 25.01 -12.76 -1.17
N GLY A 370 24.91 -11.66 -0.41
CA GLY A 370 25.88 -10.56 -0.40
C GLY A 370 25.96 -9.73 -1.69
N GLY A 371 25.17 -10.07 -2.73
CA GLY A 371 25.24 -9.44 -4.04
C GLY A 371 24.75 -8.00 -4.05
N VAL A 372 25.39 -7.16 -4.86
CA VAL A 372 25.04 -5.75 -5.09
C VAL A 372 24.00 -5.66 -6.21
N SER A 373 22.79 -5.21 -5.88
CA SER A 373 21.66 -5.08 -6.80
C SER A 373 21.20 -3.63 -6.91
N LEU A 374 21.29 -3.05 -8.12
CA LEU A 374 20.72 -1.73 -8.41
C LEU A 374 19.29 -1.89 -8.92
N ARG A 375 18.36 -1.14 -8.36
CA ARG A 375 16.93 -1.24 -8.68
C ARG A 375 16.30 0.13 -8.90
N THR A 376 15.50 0.26 -9.93
CA THR A 376 14.69 1.48 -10.13
C THR A 376 13.41 1.47 -9.30
N PHE A 377 13.30 0.53 -8.39
CA PHE A 377 12.17 0.29 -7.51
C PHE A 377 12.10 1.34 -6.38
N ASN A 378 11.19 1.15 -5.44
CA ASN A 378 10.89 2.14 -4.40
C ASN A 378 11.40 1.76 -3.01
N ARG A 379 11.72 0.47 -2.75
CA ARG A 379 12.12 -0.03 -1.43
C ARG A 379 13.39 -0.89 -1.49
N ASN A 380 14.27 -0.67 -0.52
CA ASN A 380 15.53 -1.40 -0.36
C ASN A 380 15.75 -1.88 1.08
N PHE A 381 14.68 -2.11 1.84
CA PHE A 381 14.77 -2.60 3.21
C PHE A 381 15.52 -3.93 3.30
N LEU A 382 16.18 -4.19 4.42
CA LEU A 382 16.90 -5.43 4.69
C LEU A 382 16.01 -6.66 4.41
N GLY A 383 16.50 -7.56 3.56
CA GLY A 383 15.76 -8.78 3.20
C GLY A 383 14.58 -8.58 2.24
N ARG A 384 14.28 -7.37 1.79
CA ARG A 384 13.13 -7.06 0.93
C ARG A 384 13.08 -7.90 -0.33
N SER A 385 14.22 -8.14 -0.97
CA SER A 385 14.29 -8.76 -2.30
C SER A 385 14.67 -10.24 -2.26
N GLY A 386 14.45 -10.95 -1.14
CA GLY A 386 14.57 -12.40 -1.01
C GLY A 386 15.79 -12.89 -0.23
N THR A 387 16.89 -12.14 -0.16
CA THR A 387 18.06 -12.45 0.68
C THR A 387 18.27 -11.38 1.74
N LYS A 388 18.70 -11.80 2.95
CA LYS A 388 18.91 -10.88 4.09
C LYS A 388 20.18 -10.03 3.95
N ASP A 389 21.19 -10.54 3.26
CA ASP A 389 22.51 -9.92 3.11
C ASP A 389 22.71 -9.20 1.77
N GLY A 390 21.72 -9.25 0.87
CA GLY A 390 21.75 -8.55 -0.41
C GLY A 390 21.81 -7.03 -0.23
N GLN A 391 22.76 -6.41 -0.94
CA GLN A 391 22.99 -4.96 -0.94
C GLN A 391 22.15 -4.31 -2.03
N VAL A 392 20.92 -3.90 -1.67
CA VAL A 392 19.96 -3.30 -2.61
C VAL A 392 20.07 -1.79 -2.59
N TYR A 393 20.35 -1.19 -3.74
CA TYR A 393 20.39 0.25 -3.96
C TYR A 393 19.20 0.70 -4.80
N LEU A 394 18.71 1.93 -4.59
CA LEU A 394 17.67 2.52 -5.43
C LEU A 394 18.29 3.62 -6.30
N VAL A 395 18.02 3.53 -7.61
CA VAL A 395 18.60 4.41 -8.62
C VAL A 395 17.58 4.78 -9.70
N SER A 396 17.90 5.78 -10.52
CA SER A 396 17.18 6.08 -11.77
C SER A 396 17.42 5.01 -12.84
N PRO A 397 16.53 4.88 -13.85
CA PRO A 397 16.76 4.00 -15.00
C PRO A 397 18.08 4.30 -15.72
N GLU A 398 18.45 5.57 -15.86
CA GLU A 398 19.66 6.01 -16.51
C GLU A 398 20.92 5.56 -15.75
N THR A 399 20.94 5.75 -14.43
CA THR A 399 22.02 5.23 -13.57
C THR A 399 22.10 3.70 -13.61
N ALA A 400 20.94 3.03 -13.62
CA ALA A 400 20.85 1.58 -13.71
C ALA A 400 21.49 1.05 -15.02
N VAL A 401 21.15 1.64 -16.17
CA VAL A 401 21.71 1.25 -17.47
C VAL A 401 23.21 1.55 -17.54
N ALA A 402 23.64 2.75 -17.15
CA ALA A 402 25.06 3.12 -17.15
C ALA A 402 25.89 2.11 -16.33
N SER A 403 25.36 1.74 -15.17
CA SER A 403 26.01 0.75 -14.27
C SER A 403 25.98 -0.67 -14.85
N ALA A 404 24.90 -1.07 -15.53
CA ALA A 404 24.83 -2.36 -16.19
C ALA A 404 25.86 -2.50 -17.33
N LEU A 405 26.15 -1.42 -18.03
CA LEU A 405 27.13 -1.40 -19.13
C LEU A 405 28.56 -1.48 -18.61
N THR A 406 28.89 -0.87 -17.49
CA THR A 406 30.26 -0.78 -16.95
C THR A 406 30.60 -1.88 -15.96
N GLY A 407 29.59 -2.45 -15.27
CA GLY A 407 29.77 -3.39 -14.14
C GLY A 407 30.09 -2.72 -12.81
N TYR A 408 30.00 -1.39 -12.74
CA TYR A 408 30.22 -0.58 -11.54
C TYR A 408 29.10 0.45 -11.40
N ILE A 409 28.85 0.95 -10.17
CA ILE A 409 27.98 2.11 -10.00
C ILE A 409 28.54 3.27 -10.80
N THR A 410 27.79 3.73 -11.78
CA THR A 410 28.27 4.71 -12.76
C THR A 410 27.34 5.91 -12.85
N ASP A 411 27.91 7.10 -12.75
CA ASP A 411 27.21 8.34 -13.00
C ASP A 411 26.81 8.42 -14.49
N PRO A 412 25.51 8.44 -14.81
CA PRO A 412 25.03 8.45 -16.18
C PRO A 412 25.41 9.73 -16.94
N THR A 413 25.71 10.83 -16.26
CA THR A 413 26.13 12.10 -16.89
C THR A 413 27.50 11.98 -17.58
N THR A 414 28.27 10.97 -17.22
CA THR A 414 29.55 10.64 -17.89
C THR A 414 29.36 9.83 -19.18
N THR A 415 28.12 9.42 -19.47
CA THR A 415 27.77 8.68 -20.68
C THR A 415 27.82 9.61 -21.89
N VAL A 416 28.56 9.22 -22.93
CA VAL A 416 28.74 10.06 -24.12
C VAL A 416 27.47 10.04 -24.98
N GLY A 417 27.00 11.25 -25.33
CA GLY A 417 25.91 11.47 -26.29
C GLY A 417 24.65 12.08 -25.65
N GLU A 418 23.85 12.74 -26.46
CA GLU A 418 22.55 13.28 -26.06
C GLU A 418 21.49 12.17 -26.11
N LEU A 419 20.74 11.98 -25.01
CA LEU A 419 19.62 11.05 -24.96
C LEU A 419 18.36 11.75 -25.46
N SER A 420 18.00 11.52 -26.72
CA SER A 420 16.74 12.01 -27.28
C SER A 420 15.78 10.85 -27.52
N VAL A 421 14.59 10.94 -26.94
CA VAL A 421 13.50 9.99 -27.12
C VAL A 421 12.27 10.75 -27.59
N THR A 422 11.69 10.32 -28.69
CA THR A 422 10.44 10.89 -29.21
C THR A 422 9.26 10.09 -28.68
N MET A 423 8.39 10.74 -27.93
CA MET A 423 7.14 10.13 -27.49
C MET A 423 6.11 10.16 -28.63
N PRO A 424 5.32 9.09 -28.81
CA PRO A 424 4.26 9.06 -29.81
C PRO A 424 3.13 10.03 -29.42
N GLU A 425 2.47 10.60 -30.44
CA GLU A 425 1.29 11.49 -30.24
C GLU A 425 0.07 10.72 -29.71
N SER A 426 0.00 9.42 -29.95
CA SER A 426 -1.06 8.53 -29.47
C SER A 426 -0.50 7.21 -29.02
N PHE A 427 -1.09 6.65 -27.97
CA PHE A 427 -0.74 5.33 -27.46
C PHE A 427 -1.57 4.24 -28.14
N LYS A 428 -1.01 3.04 -28.21
CA LYS A 428 -1.72 1.85 -28.71
C LYS A 428 -2.65 1.33 -27.64
N ILE A 429 -3.95 1.63 -27.78
CA ILE A 429 -4.96 1.25 -26.81
C ILE A 429 -5.46 -0.16 -27.12
N ASP A 430 -5.39 -1.04 -26.12
CA ASP A 430 -5.94 -2.39 -26.17
C ASP A 430 -6.49 -2.79 -24.79
N ASP A 431 -7.78 -2.61 -24.60
CA ASP A 431 -8.49 -2.92 -23.36
C ASP A 431 -8.95 -4.39 -23.27
N SER A 432 -8.56 -5.27 -24.20
CA SER A 432 -9.00 -6.68 -24.24
C SER A 432 -8.58 -7.51 -23.02
N ALA A 433 -7.59 -7.04 -22.26
CA ALA A 433 -7.15 -7.65 -21.02
C ALA A 433 -7.89 -7.10 -19.78
N VAL A 434 -8.79 -6.14 -19.95
CA VAL A 434 -9.65 -5.61 -18.88
C VAL A 434 -11.07 -6.16 -19.09
N LEU A 435 -11.48 -7.07 -18.21
CA LEU A 435 -12.79 -7.68 -18.27
C LEU A 435 -13.82 -6.81 -17.53
N ALA A 436 -14.91 -6.48 -18.22
CA ALA A 436 -16.04 -5.82 -17.57
C ALA A 436 -16.78 -6.79 -16.64
N PRO A 437 -17.42 -6.28 -15.56
CA PRO A 437 -18.29 -7.11 -14.73
C PRO A 437 -19.53 -7.55 -15.51
N VAL A 438 -20.17 -8.63 -15.05
CA VAL A 438 -21.45 -9.05 -15.62
C VAL A 438 -22.54 -7.99 -15.40
N PRO A 439 -23.54 -7.88 -16.28
CA PRO A 439 -24.69 -7.00 -16.07
C PRO A 439 -25.37 -7.24 -14.72
N ALA A 440 -25.99 -6.20 -14.16
CA ALA A 440 -26.56 -6.29 -12.81
C ALA A 440 -27.64 -7.38 -12.69
N GLU A 441 -28.43 -7.59 -13.72
CA GLU A 441 -29.47 -8.63 -13.82
C GLU A 441 -28.92 -10.05 -13.84
N GLU A 442 -27.68 -10.24 -14.27
CA GLU A 442 -27.02 -11.55 -14.32
C GLU A 442 -26.20 -11.84 -13.04
N ALA A 443 -25.96 -10.83 -12.21
CA ALA A 443 -25.08 -10.95 -11.05
C ALA A 443 -25.52 -12.03 -10.05
N ALA A 444 -26.84 -12.24 -9.88
CA ALA A 444 -27.38 -13.26 -8.98
C ALA A 444 -27.02 -14.68 -9.41
N SER A 445 -26.93 -14.94 -10.71
CA SER A 445 -26.57 -16.24 -11.30
C SER A 445 -25.06 -16.45 -11.46
N ALA A 446 -24.25 -15.37 -11.33
CA ALA A 446 -22.81 -15.45 -11.46
C ALA A 446 -22.19 -16.26 -10.31
N GLN A 447 -21.46 -17.31 -10.66
CA GLN A 447 -20.82 -18.19 -9.69
C GLN A 447 -19.44 -17.65 -9.30
N VAL A 448 -19.19 -17.55 -8.00
CA VAL A 448 -17.85 -17.26 -7.45
C VAL A 448 -17.12 -18.57 -7.21
N LEU A 449 -15.95 -18.72 -7.82
CA LEU A 449 -15.15 -19.94 -7.75
C LEU A 449 -14.05 -19.75 -6.68
N ARG A 450 -14.07 -20.60 -5.66
CA ARG A 450 -13.07 -20.61 -4.59
C ARG A 450 -12.23 -21.86 -4.65
N GLY A 451 -10.92 -21.70 -4.60
CA GLY A 451 -9.99 -22.80 -4.36
C GLY A 451 -10.06 -23.32 -2.92
N PRO A 452 -9.51 -24.50 -2.65
CA PRO A 452 -9.58 -25.14 -1.33
C PRO A 452 -8.95 -24.31 -0.21
N ASN A 453 -8.03 -23.42 -0.54
CA ASN A 453 -7.34 -22.53 0.40
C ASN A 453 -8.13 -21.25 0.73
N ILE A 454 -9.11 -20.85 -0.10
CA ILE A 454 -9.88 -19.62 0.10
C ILE A 454 -11.11 -19.94 0.96
N LYS A 455 -11.10 -19.45 2.21
CA LYS A 455 -12.16 -19.68 3.20
C LYS A 455 -13.00 -18.43 3.41
N GLU A 456 -14.23 -18.61 3.88
CA GLU A 456 -15.08 -17.49 4.26
C GLU A 456 -14.41 -16.63 5.34
N PHE A 457 -14.62 -15.32 5.24
CA PHE A 457 -14.10 -14.38 6.23
C PHE A 457 -14.85 -14.58 7.55
N PRO A 458 -14.15 -14.69 8.69
CA PRO A 458 -14.77 -14.89 9.98
C PRO A 458 -15.51 -13.63 10.44
N LYS A 459 -16.66 -13.83 11.10
CA LYS A 459 -17.47 -12.74 11.67
C LYS A 459 -17.28 -12.69 13.18
N SER A 460 -17.05 -11.49 13.69
CA SER A 460 -17.10 -11.24 15.13
C SER A 460 -18.55 -11.10 15.61
N LYS A 461 -18.75 -11.33 16.90
CA LYS A 461 -20.06 -11.17 17.57
C LYS A 461 -20.18 -9.75 18.13
N ALA A 462 -21.37 -9.18 18.09
CA ALA A 462 -21.71 -7.95 18.82
C ALA A 462 -21.40 -8.07 20.33
N PHE A 463 -21.10 -6.96 20.98
CA PHE A 463 -20.96 -6.95 22.44
C PHE A 463 -22.32 -6.93 23.11
N SER A 464 -22.48 -7.79 24.13
CA SER A 464 -23.52 -7.65 25.15
C SER A 464 -23.04 -6.72 26.27
N ASP A 465 -23.94 -6.31 27.18
CA ASP A 465 -23.56 -5.43 28.28
C ASP A 465 -22.69 -6.13 29.35
N THR A 466 -22.53 -7.44 29.25
CA THR A 466 -21.64 -8.24 30.11
C THR A 466 -20.76 -9.13 29.25
N LEU A 467 -19.48 -9.16 29.56
CA LEU A 467 -18.49 -10.08 28.98
C LEU A 467 -17.95 -10.97 30.10
N GLU A 468 -18.21 -12.27 29.98
CA GLU A 468 -17.53 -13.31 30.77
C GLU A 468 -16.50 -13.97 29.87
N ALA A 469 -15.25 -13.94 30.26
CA ALA A 469 -14.15 -14.40 29.41
C ALA A 469 -13.00 -14.96 30.26
N LYS A 470 -12.29 -15.93 29.70
CA LYS A 470 -11.10 -16.48 30.32
C LYS A 470 -9.86 -15.67 29.92
N LEU A 471 -8.94 -15.41 30.86
CA LEU A 471 -7.61 -14.88 30.55
C LEU A 471 -6.80 -16.00 29.88
N VAL A 472 -6.84 -16.05 28.55
CA VAL A 472 -6.26 -17.17 27.79
C VAL A 472 -4.77 -17.02 27.52
N LEU A 473 -4.23 -15.80 27.67
CA LEU A 473 -2.79 -15.56 27.45
C LEU A 473 -2.33 -14.31 28.21
N LYS A 474 -1.23 -14.44 28.96
CA LYS A 474 -0.52 -13.32 29.56
C LYS A 474 0.86 -13.21 28.93
N VAL A 475 1.19 -12.06 28.32
CA VAL A 475 2.45 -11.81 27.63
C VAL A 475 3.09 -10.51 28.12
N GLY A 476 4.42 -10.42 27.99
CA GLY A 476 5.21 -9.28 28.45
C GLY A 476 5.14 -8.05 27.54
N ASP A 477 6.15 -7.20 27.67
CA ASP A 477 6.29 -5.97 26.89
C ASP A 477 6.73 -6.22 25.44
N ASN A 478 6.47 -5.24 24.55
CA ASN A 478 6.93 -5.20 23.16
C ASN A 478 6.50 -6.41 22.31
N ILE A 479 5.29 -6.88 22.54
CA ILE A 479 4.69 -7.90 21.66
C ILE A 479 4.46 -7.31 20.27
N THR A 480 5.12 -7.89 19.28
CA THR A 480 5.02 -7.45 17.89
C THR A 480 3.87 -8.15 17.16
N THR A 481 3.45 -7.56 16.03
CA THR A 481 2.48 -8.23 15.13
C THR A 481 3.01 -9.57 14.59
N ASP A 482 4.35 -9.77 14.52
CA ASP A 482 4.96 -11.06 14.18
C ASP A 482 4.91 -12.08 15.32
N HIS A 483 4.94 -11.64 16.57
CA HIS A 483 4.69 -12.52 17.71
C HIS A 483 3.22 -12.99 17.74
N ILE A 484 2.27 -12.10 17.39
CA ILE A 484 0.84 -12.43 17.37
C ILE A 484 0.53 -13.34 16.18
N MET A 485 0.97 -12.96 14.98
CA MET A 485 0.73 -13.70 13.75
C MET A 485 1.96 -13.65 12.84
N PRO A 486 2.78 -14.70 12.80
CA PRO A 486 3.96 -14.77 11.94
C PRO A 486 3.62 -14.53 10.46
N ALA A 487 4.54 -13.95 9.69
CA ALA A 487 4.35 -13.62 8.27
C ALA A 487 5.50 -14.11 7.38
N GLY A 488 6.13 -15.21 7.71
CA GLY A 488 7.17 -15.82 6.90
C GLY A 488 6.62 -16.44 5.59
N ALA A 489 7.54 -16.77 4.66
CA ALA A 489 7.20 -17.32 3.34
C ALA A 489 6.32 -18.59 3.40
N LYS A 490 6.40 -19.37 4.48
CA LYS A 490 5.57 -20.56 4.72
C LYS A 490 4.10 -20.23 5.01
N ILE A 491 3.81 -19.02 5.50
CA ILE A 491 2.49 -18.60 6.00
C ILE A 491 1.77 -17.72 4.98
N LEU A 492 2.52 -16.92 4.23
CA LEU A 492 1.99 -15.99 3.23
C LEU A 492 0.99 -16.59 2.23
N PRO A 493 1.15 -17.84 1.72
CA PRO A 493 0.18 -18.45 0.80
C PRO A 493 -1.21 -18.71 1.43
N TYR A 494 -1.31 -18.71 2.76
CA TYR A 494 -2.56 -19.00 3.50
C TYR A 494 -3.29 -17.76 4.00
N ARG A 495 -2.99 -16.56 3.50
CA ARG A 495 -3.58 -15.30 3.98
C ARG A 495 -5.10 -15.28 4.00
N SER A 496 -5.74 -15.92 3.01
CA SER A 496 -7.21 -16.04 2.90
C SER A 496 -7.78 -17.24 3.67
N ASN A 497 -6.95 -17.98 4.40
CA ASN A 497 -7.36 -19.15 5.17
C ASN A 497 -7.17 -18.92 6.68
N ILE A 498 -8.01 -18.08 7.27
CA ILE A 498 -7.94 -17.74 8.69
C ILE A 498 -8.00 -18.98 9.58
N PRO A 499 -8.84 -20.01 9.31
CA PRO A 499 -8.80 -21.27 10.05
C PRO A 499 -7.45 -21.97 10.04
N HIS A 500 -6.71 -21.91 8.92
CA HIS A 500 -5.35 -22.48 8.86
C HIS A 500 -4.36 -21.60 9.61
N LEU A 501 -4.41 -20.28 9.40
CA LEU A 501 -3.54 -19.30 10.07
C LEU A 501 -3.68 -19.36 11.59
N SER A 502 -4.88 -19.65 12.09
CA SER A 502 -5.14 -19.67 13.53
C SER A 502 -4.25 -20.67 14.30
N LYS A 503 -3.74 -21.69 13.63
CA LYS A 503 -2.81 -22.67 14.22
C LYS A 503 -1.45 -22.08 14.60
N PHE A 504 -1.07 -20.95 13.98
CA PHE A 504 0.22 -20.28 14.18
C PHE A 504 0.12 -19.03 15.07
N CYS A 505 -1.09 -18.74 15.56
CA CYS A 505 -1.31 -17.57 16.41
C CYS A 505 -0.55 -17.70 17.72
N PHE A 506 0.30 -16.71 18.01
CA PHE A 506 1.21 -16.69 19.17
C PHE A 506 2.17 -17.88 19.26
N GLU A 507 2.41 -18.62 18.17
CA GLU A 507 3.29 -19.80 18.16
C GLU A 507 4.67 -19.52 18.79
N VAL A 508 5.19 -18.31 18.58
CA VAL A 508 6.50 -17.87 19.12
C VAL A 508 6.46 -17.64 20.64
N CYS A 509 5.31 -17.25 21.19
CA CYS A 509 5.14 -16.96 22.61
C CYS A 509 4.62 -18.16 23.40
N ASP A 510 3.63 -18.83 22.83
CA ASP A 510 2.96 -19.99 23.46
C ASP A 510 2.30 -20.85 22.38
N PRO A 511 2.94 -21.93 21.94
CA PRO A 511 2.39 -22.83 20.91
C PRO A 511 1.03 -23.46 21.27
N SER A 512 0.66 -23.51 22.54
CA SER A 512 -0.62 -24.07 23.01
C SER A 512 -1.78 -23.07 22.98
N PHE A 513 -1.49 -21.79 22.73
CA PHE A 513 -2.50 -20.72 22.73
C PHE A 513 -3.71 -21.00 21.82
N PRO A 514 -3.55 -21.43 20.54
CA PRO A 514 -4.70 -21.64 19.67
C PRO A 514 -5.72 -22.65 20.20
N GLU A 515 -5.26 -23.74 20.79
CA GLU A 515 -6.12 -24.79 21.34
C GLU A 515 -6.81 -24.29 22.61
N ARG A 516 -6.07 -23.61 23.50
CA ARG A 516 -6.61 -23.05 24.75
C ARG A 516 -7.63 -21.96 24.49
N ALA A 517 -7.38 -21.06 23.54
CA ALA A 517 -8.32 -20.02 23.17
C ALA A 517 -9.63 -20.58 22.61
N LYS A 518 -9.56 -21.59 21.73
CA LYS A 518 -10.76 -22.29 21.22
C LYS A 518 -11.55 -22.99 22.32
N ALA A 519 -10.87 -23.61 23.26
CA ALA A 519 -11.53 -24.30 24.38
C ALA A 519 -12.22 -23.33 25.34
N ALA A 520 -11.69 -22.12 25.51
CA ALA A 520 -12.25 -21.08 26.38
C ALA A 520 -13.54 -20.46 25.81
N GLY A 521 -13.69 -20.42 24.49
CA GLY A 521 -14.79 -19.74 23.80
C GLY A 521 -14.58 -18.23 23.71
N ASP A 522 -14.99 -17.46 24.72
CA ASP A 522 -14.67 -16.04 24.82
C ASP A 522 -13.40 -15.83 25.68
N GLY A 523 -12.41 -15.12 25.13
CA GLY A 523 -11.10 -14.94 25.74
C GLY A 523 -10.65 -13.49 25.85
N ILE A 524 -9.81 -13.23 26.85
CA ILE A 524 -9.07 -11.97 27.01
C ILE A 524 -7.58 -12.28 26.97
N ILE A 525 -6.81 -11.44 26.29
CA ILE A 525 -5.36 -11.44 26.31
C ILE A 525 -4.89 -10.31 27.22
N VAL A 526 -3.90 -10.57 28.07
CA VAL A 526 -3.24 -9.56 28.89
C VAL A 526 -1.81 -9.35 28.37
N GLY A 527 -1.47 -8.10 28.06
CA GLY A 527 -0.16 -7.70 27.54
C GLY A 527 0.53 -6.64 28.39
N GLY A 528 1.86 -6.54 28.23
CA GLY A 528 2.67 -5.47 28.81
C GLY A 528 2.60 -4.17 28.01
N SER A 529 3.67 -3.41 28.04
CA SER A 529 3.79 -2.13 27.32
C SER A 529 4.01 -2.34 25.81
N ASN A 530 3.49 -1.41 24.99
CA ASN A 530 3.69 -1.36 23.55
C ASN A 530 3.22 -2.63 22.81
N TYR A 531 2.04 -3.14 23.18
CA TYR A 531 1.43 -4.31 22.56
C TYR A 531 1.00 -4.03 21.10
N GLY A 532 1.33 -4.95 20.19
CA GLY A 532 1.00 -4.85 18.77
C GLY A 532 1.97 -4.00 17.94
N GLN A 533 3.21 -3.82 18.43
CA GLN A 533 4.26 -3.10 17.71
C GLN A 533 4.57 -3.78 16.36
N GLY A 534 4.91 -2.98 15.34
CA GLY A 534 5.38 -3.48 14.04
C GLY A 534 4.48 -3.08 12.89
N SER A 535 4.27 -3.98 11.92
CA SER A 535 3.52 -3.70 10.69
C SER A 535 2.01 -3.60 10.92
N SER A 536 1.31 -2.90 10.04
CA SER A 536 -0.15 -2.67 10.09
C SER A 536 -1.00 -3.90 9.75
N ARG A 537 -0.54 -5.12 10.05
CA ARG A 537 -1.21 -6.37 9.66
C ARG A 537 -2.54 -6.54 10.41
N GLU A 538 -3.62 -6.54 9.66
CA GLU A 538 -4.97 -6.85 10.17
C GLU A 538 -5.07 -8.28 10.73
N HIS A 539 -4.34 -9.25 10.17
CA HIS A 539 -4.29 -10.64 10.66
C HIS A 539 -3.89 -10.76 12.14
N ALA A 540 -3.10 -9.81 12.67
CA ALA A 540 -2.74 -9.77 14.08
C ALA A 540 -3.92 -9.43 15.02
N ALA A 541 -5.05 -8.95 14.48
CA ALA A 541 -6.31 -8.80 15.21
C ALA A 541 -7.35 -9.81 14.75
N LEU A 542 -7.44 -10.05 13.44
CA LEU A 542 -8.41 -10.94 12.83
C LEU A 542 -8.27 -12.41 13.29
N VAL A 543 -7.04 -12.92 13.39
CA VAL A 543 -6.80 -14.31 13.81
C VAL A 543 -7.11 -14.53 15.30
N PRO A 544 -6.68 -13.68 16.24
CA PRO A 544 -7.18 -13.72 17.62
C PRO A 544 -8.71 -13.64 17.71
N MET A 545 -9.37 -12.74 16.96
CA MET A 545 -10.83 -12.64 16.90
C MET A 545 -11.47 -13.99 16.50
N TYR A 546 -10.95 -14.62 15.45
CA TYR A 546 -11.41 -15.93 15.00
C TYR A 546 -11.27 -17.01 16.09
N LEU A 547 -10.24 -16.92 16.93
CA LEU A 547 -10.02 -17.82 18.07
C LEU A 547 -10.89 -17.50 19.29
N GLY A 548 -11.78 -16.49 19.21
CA GLY A 548 -12.69 -16.12 20.28
C GLY A 548 -12.20 -15.00 21.19
N ILE A 549 -11.09 -14.31 20.84
CA ILE A 549 -10.63 -13.17 21.64
C ILE A 549 -11.61 -12.00 21.51
N ARG A 550 -12.10 -11.51 22.66
CA ARG A 550 -13.04 -10.40 22.75
C ARG A 550 -12.42 -9.11 23.27
N GLY A 551 -11.35 -9.22 24.04
CA GLY A 551 -10.67 -8.07 24.61
C GLY A 551 -9.18 -8.29 24.75
N VAL A 552 -8.45 -7.18 24.71
CA VAL A 552 -7.03 -7.15 25.07
C VAL A 552 -6.85 -6.08 26.13
N ILE A 553 -6.26 -6.44 27.26
CA ILE A 553 -5.89 -5.50 28.34
C ILE A 553 -4.37 -5.38 28.32
N ALA A 554 -3.82 -4.19 28.12
CA ALA A 554 -2.36 -3.97 28.07
C ALA A 554 -1.95 -2.77 28.89
N LYS A 555 -0.66 -2.67 29.25
CA LYS A 555 -0.11 -1.43 29.86
C LYS A 555 -0.12 -0.27 28.85
N SER A 556 0.14 -0.55 27.58
CA SER A 556 -0.04 0.38 26.46
C SER A 556 -0.06 -0.37 25.12
N PHE A 557 -0.55 0.28 24.06
CA PHE A 557 -0.66 -0.27 22.72
C PHE A 557 0.13 0.53 21.70
N ALA A 558 0.56 -0.16 20.63
CA ALA A 558 0.96 0.50 19.39
C ALA A 558 -0.28 1.08 18.68
N ARG A 559 -0.20 2.32 18.22
CA ARG A 559 -1.35 3.09 17.70
C ARG A 559 -2.12 2.39 16.59
N ILE A 560 -1.42 1.83 15.60
CA ILE A 560 -2.06 1.18 14.44
C ILE A 560 -2.80 -0.09 14.87
N HIS A 561 -2.29 -0.81 15.84
CA HIS A 561 -2.90 -2.06 16.30
C HIS A 561 -4.23 -1.85 17.02
N ILE A 562 -4.41 -0.73 17.73
CA ILE A 562 -5.70 -0.36 18.34
C ILE A 562 -6.79 -0.30 17.28
N ALA A 563 -6.53 0.35 16.14
CA ALA A 563 -7.50 0.44 15.04
C ALA A 563 -7.86 -0.94 14.49
N ASN A 564 -6.87 -1.82 14.30
CA ASN A 564 -7.10 -3.19 13.84
C ASN A 564 -7.94 -4.01 14.84
N LEU A 565 -7.70 -3.88 16.14
CA LEU A 565 -8.50 -4.54 17.17
C LEU A 565 -9.96 -4.07 17.10
N ILE A 566 -10.20 -2.76 17.09
CA ILE A 566 -11.55 -2.17 17.02
C ILE A 566 -12.27 -2.63 15.74
N ASN A 567 -11.62 -2.55 14.58
CA ASN A 567 -12.18 -2.95 13.31
C ASN A 567 -12.54 -4.44 13.27
N SER A 568 -11.78 -5.27 13.97
CA SER A 568 -12.06 -6.71 14.14
C SER A 568 -13.08 -7.02 15.25
N GLY A 569 -13.59 -6.04 15.97
CA GLY A 569 -14.53 -6.24 17.07
C GLY A 569 -13.89 -6.77 18.36
N ILE A 570 -12.63 -6.44 18.62
CA ILE A 570 -11.90 -6.73 19.87
C ILE A 570 -11.76 -5.43 20.67
N LEU A 571 -12.20 -5.42 21.91
CA LEU A 571 -12.13 -4.25 22.80
C LEU A 571 -10.70 -4.03 23.33
N PRO A 572 -10.00 -2.94 22.93
CA PRO A 572 -8.72 -2.59 23.51
C PRO A 572 -8.91 -1.83 24.82
N MET A 573 -8.23 -2.26 25.87
CA MET A 573 -8.29 -1.68 27.22
C MET A 573 -6.90 -1.48 27.79
N THR A 574 -6.65 -0.36 28.48
CA THR A 574 -5.40 -0.14 29.19
C THR A 574 -5.62 -0.18 30.70
N PHE A 575 -4.68 -0.73 31.45
CA PHE A 575 -4.73 -0.67 32.91
C PHE A 575 -4.77 0.77 33.40
N GLU A 576 -5.67 1.11 34.34
CA GLU A 576 -5.64 2.40 35.04
C GLU A 576 -4.42 2.45 35.96
N ASP A 577 -4.16 1.39 36.71
CA ASP A 577 -2.93 1.16 37.46
C ASP A 577 -2.10 0.05 36.79
N PRO A 578 -0.93 0.35 36.19
CA PRO A 578 -0.09 -0.67 35.57
C PRO A 578 0.34 -1.82 36.51
N ALA A 579 0.29 -1.63 37.83
CA ALA A 579 0.61 -2.66 38.81
C ALA A 579 -0.46 -3.79 38.87
N ASP A 580 -1.67 -3.54 38.37
CA ASP A 580 -2.73 -4.56 38.32
C ASP A 580 -2.38 -5.69 37.32
N TYR A 581 -1.50 -5.42 36.36
CA TYR A 581 -0.96 -6.45 35.48
C TYR A 581 -0.33 -7.62 36.25
N ASP A 582 0.43 -7.31 37.31
CA ASP A 582 1.16 -8.32 38.07
C ASP A 582 0.24 -9.19 38.95
N LYS A 583 -0.99 -8.72 39.23
CA LYS A 583 -1.99 -9.42 40.05
C LYS A 583 -2.84 -10.44 39.28
N LEU A 584 -2.69 -10.49 37.95
CA LEU A 584 -3.47 -11.39 37.10
C LEU A 584 -2.67 -12.64 36.76
N ASP A 585 -3.29 -13.79 36.91
CA ASP A 585 -2.73 -15.07 36.49
C ASP A 585 -3.44 -15.59 35.24
N GLN A 586 -2.67 -16.31 34.39
CA GLN A 586 -3.25 -16.97 33.24
C GLN A 586 -4.30 -18.00 33.71
N ASP A 587 -5.32 -18.19 32.89
CA ASP A 587 -6.51 -19.01 33.15
C ASP A 587 -7.51 -18.44 34.18
N ALA A 588 -7.33 -17.21 34.67
CA ALA A 588 -8.30 -16.52 35.50
C ALA A 588 -9.63 -16.30 34.75
N ASP A 589 -10.75 -16.40 35.48
CA ASP A 589 -12.09 -16.11 34.98
C ASP A 589 -12.40 -14.63 35.21
N LEU A 590 -12.50 -13.86 34.12
CA LEU A 590 -12.72 -12.42 34.14
C LEU A 590 -14.17 -12.08 33.78
N CYS A 591 -14.72 -11.09 34.45
CA CYS A 591 -16.04 -10.55 34.15
C CYS A 591 -16.01 -9.03 34.07
N ILE A 592 -16.62 -8.49 33.01
CA ILE A 592 -16.78 -7.05 32.78
C ILE A 592 -18.28 -6.79 32.62
N GLU A 593 -18.86 -6.04 33.54
CA GLU A 593 -20.27 -5.65 33.50
C GLU A 593 -20.42 -4.19 33.07
N GLY A 594 -21.56 -3.81 32.48
CA GLY A 594 -21.84 -2.46 32.05
C GLY A 594 -20.96 -2.00 30.91
N ILE A 595 -20.67 -2.86 29.94
CA ILE A 595 -19.75 -2.57 28.82
C ILE A 595 -20.21 -1.36 28.03
N VAL A 596 -21.51 -1.25 27.72
CA VAL A 596 -22.06 -0.15 26.91
C VAL A 596 -21.85 1.19 27.60
N SER A 597 -22.22 1.28 28.86
CA SER A 597 -22.06 2.52 29.65
C SER A 597 -20.60 2.81 29.97
N GLY A 598 -19.81 1.79 30.25
CA GLY A 598 -18.37 1.93 30.54
C GLY A 598 -17.55 2.39 29.34
N MET A 599 -17.82 1.87 28.14
CA MET A 599 -17.21 2.38 26.90
C MET A 599 -17.57 3.85 26.64
N ALA A 600 -18.80 4.27 26.98
CA ALA A 600 -19.19 5.68 26.86
C ALA A 600 -18.49 6.57 27.89
N ALA A 601 -18.30 6.07 29.11
CA ALA A 601 -17.58 6.74 30.18
C ALA A 601 -16.04 6.70 30.01
N GLY A 602 -15.52 5.85 29.11
CA GLY A 602 -14.08 5.65 28.90
C GLY A 602 -13.40 4.79 29.96
N LYS A 603 -14.18 4.13 30.85
CA LYS A 603 -13.67 3.34 31.98
C LYS A 603 -14.56 2.14 32.27
N LEU A 604 -13.93 0.99 32.49
CA LEU A 604 -14.58 -0.26 32.84
C LEU A 604 -13.96 -0.84 34.11
N THR A 605 -14.75 -1.63 34.86
CA THR A 605 -14.24 -2.40 35.97
C THR A 605 -14.22 -3.88 35.61
N VAL A 606 -13.05 -4.49 35.74
CA VAL A 606 -12.83 -5.92 35.53
C VAL A 606 -12.84 -6.61 36.89
N THR A 607 -13.63 -7.67 37.01
CA THR A 607 -13.67 -8.54 38.19
C THR A 607 -12.97 -9.85 37.83
N ASP A 608 -11.89 -10.18 38.51
CA ASP A 608 -11.30 -11.52 38.50
C ASP A 608 -12.15 -12.40 39.44
N ARG A 609 -12.99 -13.26 38.89
CA ARG A 609 -13.84 -14.18 39.66
C ARG A 609 -13.07 -15.29 40.35
N THR A 610 -11.84 -15.55 39.89
CA THR A 610 -10.98 -16.59 40.49
C THR A 610 -10.45 -16.15 41.86
N THR A 611 -10.01 -14.89 41.94
CA THR A 611 -9.43 -14.32 43.17
C THR A 611 -10.39 -13.41 43.92
N GLY A 612 -11.47 -12.93 43.29
CA GLY A 612 -12.37 -11.90 43.81
C GLY A 612 -11.85 -10.46 43.67
N ASN A 613 -10.67 -10.26 43.10
CA ASN A 613 -10.07 -8.94 42.90
C ASN A 613 -10.82 -8.13 41.85
N LYS A 614 -10.87 -6.81 42.05
CA LYS A 614 -11.39 -5.86 41.07
C LYS A 614 -10.35 -4.83 40.74
N PHE A 615 -10.27 -4.47 39.45
CA PHE A 615 -9.39 -3.41 38.98
C PHE A 615 -10.05 -2.64 37.83
N ASN A 616 -9.56 -1.45 37.56
CA ASN A 616 -10.11 -0.59 36.52
C ASN A 616 -9.25 -0.60 35.27
N VAL A 617 -9.92 -0.51 34.12
CA VAL A 617 -9.28 -0.34 32.82
C VAL A 617 -9.89 0.86 32.09
N LEU A 618 -9.08 1.51 31.27
CA LEU A 618 -9.46 2.66 30.47
C LEU A 618 -9.66 2.23 29.02
N CYS A 619 -10.67 2.81 28.35
CA CYS A 619 -10.96 2.60 26.94
C CYS A 619 -11.31 3.95 26.29
N SER A 620 -10.29 4.67 25.80
CA SER A 620 -10.48 5.95 25.11
C SER A 620 -10.96 5.70 23.68
N LEU A 621 -12.28 5.72 23.48
CA LEU A 621 -12.94 5.41 22.21
C LEU A 621 -13.76 6.59 21.72
N THR A 622 -13.68 6.91 20.42
CA THR A 622 -14.62 7.84 19.78
C THR A 622 -16.03 7.23 19.73
N GLU A 623 -17.05 8.05 19.47
CA GLU A 623 -18.43 7.58 19.33
C GLU A 623 -18.54 6.52 18.23
N ARG A 624 -17.89 6.77 17.08
CA ARG A 624 -17.84 5.81 15.97
C ARG A 624 -17.16 4.50 16.36
N GLN A 625 -16.03 4.54 17.06
CA GLN A 625 -15.32 3.34 17.50
C GLN A 625 -16.16 2.49 18.47
N ARG A 626 -16.92 3.14 19.35
CA ARG A 626 -17.90 2.44 20.22
C ARG A 626 -18.97 1.74 19.40
N ALA A 627 -19.55 2.45 18.40
CA ALA A 627 -20.56 1.88 17.53
C ALA A 627 -20.03 0.67 16.74
N ILE A 628 -18.79 0.76 16.22
CA ILE A 628 -18.11 -0.36 15.54
C ILE A 628 -17.98 -1.58 16.48
N LEU A 629 -17.50 -1.39 17.70
CA LEU A 629 -17.35 -2.48 18.67
C LEU A 629 -18.70 -3.10 19.03
N LEU A 630 -19.71 -2.27 19.28
CA LEU A 630 -21.07 -2.74 19.62
C LEU A 630 -21.71 -3.55 18.48
N ALA A 631 -21.45 -3.18 17.22
CA ALA A 631 -21.88 -3.94 16.06
C ALA A 631 -21.10 -5.27 15.87
N GLY A 632 -19.99 -5.46 16.59
CA GLY A 632 -19.11 -6.62 16.43
C GLY A 632 -18.08 -6.44 15.30
N GLY A 633 -17.64 -5.20 15.05
CA GLY A 633 -16.60 -4.85 14.10
C GLY A 633 -17.07 -3.99 12.91
N LEU A 634 -16.12 -3.47 12.18
CA LEU A 634 -16.33 -2.48 11.12
C LEU A 634 -17.24 -2.99 9.99
N LEU A 635 -17.09 -4.25 9.58
CA LEU A 635 -17.88 -4.81 8.48
C LEU A 635 -19.37 -4.94 8.86
N ASN A 636 -19.66 -5.34 10.08
CA ASN A 636 -21.03 -5.40 10.59
C ASN A 636 -21.62 -3.99 10.70
N TYR A 637 -20.86 -3.05 11.26
CA TYR A 637 -21.25 -1.64 11.37
C TYR A 637 -21.60 -1.03 10.01
N THR A 638 -20.75 -1.25 9.00
CA THR A 638 -21.00 -0.77 7.62
C THR A 638 -22.23 -1.44 6.99
N LYS A 639 -22.42 -2.74 7.23
CA LYS A 639 -23.58 -3.49 6.74
C LYS A 639 -24.90 -2.92 7.29
N GLU A 640 -24.91 -2.47 8.53
CA GLU A 640 -26.06 -1.87 9.22
C GLU A 640 -26.30 -0.40 8.83
N GLY A 641 -25.53 0.12 7.88
CA GLY A 641 -25.64 1.49 7.38
C GLY A 641 -24.85 2.52 8.19
N GLY A 642 -23.96 2.07 9.07
CA GLY A 642 -23.03 2.93 9.78
C GLY A 642 -22.06 3.65 8.82
N GLN A 643 -21.87 4.95 9.05
CA GLN A 643 -20.95 5.83 8.29
C GLN A 643 -19.88 6.38 9.21
#